data_b40245d4d272341b669c300b37164ae4
#
_entry.id   b40245d4d272341b669c300b37164ae4
#
_cell.length_a   1.000
_cell.length_b   1.000
_cell.length_c   1.000
_cell.angle_alpha   90.00
_cell.angle_beta   90.00
_cell.angle_gamma   90.00
#
_symmetry.space_group_name_H-M   'P 1'
#
loop_
_entity.id
_entity.type
_entity.pdbx_description
1 polymer ?
#
loop_
_entity_poly.entity_id
_entity_poly.type
_entity_poly.pdbx_seq_one_letter_code
_entity_poly.pdbx_strand_id
1 'polypeptide(L)'
;MYTADGHVVVTQGGLRLTGDHVVLENATGLLISDGHVELFQGEDLLKADRMELNVNTSQGVVYKGRIDTRKDNYHIEGERMERLSEEVYLIDQGSMTTCDICEGSAPAWRFRAKKLRLRLDHYAVAKGVVLEIKDIPVAYLPYLVFPVKTTRQSGFLMPRIGYSTKEEGYKYLQPFYWAIGRSHDATLSFDYRSAKGLGGVLEYRYVLSRVSQGRLESLYFYDRDLKQERIDLRYRHTQTFTDRLDLKADVNFLNSKDVRRDLSSITAERTQSSMESNLFLHHRTDLHSLSILTRYSQNLLGSNNLTLQRLPEMTYSLTEFPIGGLPVLFGGNFNAVNFWREDELENPTDPFAAQLRAFRADFFPKLWWPFKLGGLATLTPQAGFRETYYSRGIQNRKPVHREIPFGALELKSPWMRYYDISTSHLVEPVIQYEYADLLQKEIVPQFDQVDLAGDKNLITYGLTNWLWIGNRSALLRLTHSYNLYRSVRELSDLRAEWQIRPGEWFFVDLDTFYNIYDERFSAINTDVVVRGSPFFEVSAGQRYTRRGLQPKRGDSFNPLSLGQTINQSQKIDFLTIGANLFIPWPIAKGGSGTDARLYLATKGYYNLDTDGFAEIDYALKYSAQCWEFVLDYLDFPEKNQINFLITLKGAVTVDSRSAGGLFEKRPPP
;
A
#
# COMPACT_ATOMS: atom_id res chain seq x y z
N MET A 1 26.43 -58.45 19.92
CA MET A 1 25.05 -58.34 19.45
C MET A 1 24.15 -58.26 20.66
N TYR A 2 23.31 -57.24 20.76
CA TYR A 2 22.32 -57.07 21.83
C TYR A 2 20.94 -57.20 21.20
N THR A 3 20.05 -58.00 21.77
CA THR A 3 18.68 -58.17 21.32
C THR A 3 17.74 -57.91 22.49
N ALA A 4 16.70 -57.17 22.24
CA ALA A 4 15.65 -56.89 23.22
C ALA A 4 14.27 -57.05 22.57
N ASP A 5 13.33 -57.68 23.29
CA ASP A 5 11.97 -57.99 22.85
C ASP A 5 10.93 -57.39 23.81
N GLY A 6 9.75 -57.03 23.28
CA GLY A 6 8.66 -56.35 24.01
C GLY A 6 8.95 -54.88 24.13
N HIS A 7 8.04 -54.00 24.30
CA HIS A 7 8.12 -52.54 24.37
C HIS A 7 9.52 -51.94 24.68
N VAL A 8 10.47 -52.11 23.75
CA VAL A 8 11.86 -51.72 23.93
C VAL A 8 11.98 -50.21 23.83
N VAL A 9 12.74 -49.59 24.72
CA VAL A 9 13.07 -48.17 24.67
C VAL A 9 14.62 -48.01 24.64
N VAL A 10 15.12 -47.37 23.58
CA VAL A 10 16.53 -47.01 23.44
C VAL A 10 16.66 -45.51 23.47
N THR A 11 17.55 -45.00 24.33
CA THR A 11 17.83 -43.55 24.41
C THR A 11 19.31 -43.27 24.19
N GLN A 12 19.60 -42.29 23.34
CA GLN A 12 20.99 -41.82 23.11
C GLN A 12 20.94 -40.29 22.88
N GLY A 13 21.52 -39.52 23.78
CA GLY A 13 21.44 -38.07 23.73
C GLY A 13 20.00 -37.55 23.71
N GLY A 14 19.64 -36.80 22.66
CA GLY A 14 18.25 -36.28 22.45
C GLY A 14 17.34 -37.20 21.64
N LEU A 15 17.79 -38.41 21.26
CA LEU A 15 17.03 -39.39 20.49
C LEU A 15 16.39 -40.41 21.44
N ARG A 16 15.13 -40.74 21.18
CA ARG A 16 14.39 -41.81 21.88
C ARG A 16 13.71 -42.70 20.84
N LEU A 17 14.15 -43.93 20.74
CA LEU A 17 13.57 -44.98 19.90
C LEU A 17 12.71 -45.92 20.74
N THR A 18 11.53 -46.25 20.22
CA THR A 18 10.69 -47.35 20.76
C THR A 18 10.38 -48.35 19.65
N GLY A 19 10.22 -49.62 20.01
CA GLY A 19 9.89 -50.70 19.08
C GLY A 19 9.58 -51.98 19.79
N ASP A 20 8.96 -52.94 19.09
CA ASP A 20 8.60 -54.25 19.69
C ASP A 20 9.81 -55.18 19.75
N HIS A 21 10.69 -55.13 18.78
CA HIS A 21 11.92 -55.89 18.69
C HIS A 21 13.08 -54.99 18.27
N VAL A 22 14.20 -55.00 19.03
CA VAL A 22 15.36 -54.18 18.72
C VAL A 22 16.63 -55.03 18.79
N VAL A 23 17.43 -54.98 17.74
CA VAL A 23 18.72 -55.64 17.64
C VAL A 23 19.81 -54.57 17.41
N LEU A 24 20.87 -54.54 18.26
CA LEU A 24 22.02 -53.70 18.10
C LEU A 24 23.27 -54.54 17.91
N GLU A 25 23.88 -54.42 16.75
CA GLU A 25 25.19 -55.04 16.48
C GLU A 25 26.33 -54.05 16.81
N ASN A 26 26.92 -54.22 17.96
CA ASN A 26 27.90 -53.26 18.49
C ASN A 26 29.17 -53.12 17.61
N ALA A 27 29.55 -54.18 16.87
CA ALA A 27 30.73 -54.17 16.01
C ALA A 27 30.58 -53.25 14.78
N THR A 28 29.39 -53.23 14.16
CA THR A 28 29.09 -52.45 12.96
C THR A 28 28.31 -51.18 13.30
N GLY A 29 27.77 -51.07 14.50
CA GLY A 29 26.87 -49.99 14.89
C GLY A 29 25.48 -50.08 14.24
N LEU A 30 25.11 -51.23 13.66
CA LEU A 30 23.81 -51.41 13.01
C LEU A 30 22.74 -51.70 14.06
N LEU A 31 21.71 -50.87 14.10
CA LEU A 31 20.52 -51.00 14.89
C LEU A 31 19.34 -51.33 13.96
N ILE A 32 18.65 -52.44 14.26
CA ILE A 32 17.40 -52.81 13.55
C ILE A 32 16.29 -52.78 14.56
N SER A 33 15.20 -52.12 14.23
CA SER A 33 13.96 -52.10 15.05
C SER A 33 12.79 -52.49 14.18
N ASP A 34 11.99 -53.46 14.68
CA ASP A 34 10.81 -54.00 14.01
C ASP A 34 9.59 -53.85 14.92
N GLY A 35 8.42 -53.57 14.33
CA GLY A 35 7.13 -53.48 14.98
C GLY A 35 6.94 -52.18 15.78
N HIS A 36 5.93 -51.41 15.44
CA HIS A 36 5.53 -50.14 16.09
C HIS A 36 6.72 -49.20 16.40
N VAL A 37 7.62 -49.07 15.41
CA VAL A 37 8.83 -48.26 15.58
C VAL A 37 8.46 -46.77 15.65
N GLU A 38 8.83 -46.12 16.77
CA GLU A 38 8.74 -44.67 16.92
C GLU A 38 10.10 -44.09 17.29
N LEU A 39 10.56 -43.09 16.52
CA LEU A 39 11.80 -42.34 16.80
C LEU A 39 11.44 -40.90 17.07
N PHE A 40 11.75 -40.43 18.26
CA PHE A 40 11.62 -39.00 18.64
C PHE A 40 12.98 -38.30 18.54
N GLN A 41 12.99 -37.16 17.89
CA GLN A 41 14.12 -36.25 17.86
C GLN A 41 13.63 -34.83 18.17
N GLY A 42 13.80 -34.39 19.40
CA GLY A 42 13.18 -33.17 19.88
C GLY A 42 11.65 -33.26 19.87
N GLU A 43 11.01 -32.41 19.06
CA GLU A 43 9.55 -32.40 18.85
C GLU A 43 9.10 -33.20 17.62
N ASP A 44 10.05 -33.62 16.77
CA ASP A 44 9.75 -34.38 15.54
C ASP A 44 9.60 -35.85 15.84
N LEU A 45 8.66 -36.50 15.15
CA LEU A 45 8.28 -37.89 15.32
C LEU A 45 8.38 -38.63 13.99
N LEU A 46 9.13 -39.74 13.98
CA LEU A 46 9.11 -40.72 12.90
C LEU A 46 8.43 -41.98 13.41
N LYS A 47 7.45 -42.48 12.65
CA LYS A 47 6.78 -43.81 12.87
C LYS A 47 7.09 -44.70 11.69
N ALA A 48 7.26 -46.02 11.92
CA ALA A 48 7.53 -46.99 10.88
C ALA A 48 7.17 -48.40 11.26
N ASP A 49 7.04 -49.29 10.25
CA ASP A 49 6.91 -50.73 10.50
C ASP A 49 8.28 -51.33 10.86
N ARG A 50 9.35 -50.85 10.17
CA ARG A 50 10.73 -51.32 10.40
C ARG A 50 11.72 -50.20 10.14
N MET A 51 12.79 -50.16 10.92
CA MET A 51 13.92 -49.23 10.77
C MET A 51 15.24 -49.95 10.89
N GLU A 52 16.17 -49.66 9.99
CA GLU A 52 17.56 -50.05 10.03
C GLU A 52 18.42 -48.76 10.07
N LEU A 53 19.16 -48.57 11.15
CA LEU A 53 19.95 -47.36 11.39
C LEU A 53 21.35 -47.70 11.82
N ASN A 54 22.35 -47.14 11.19
CA ASN A 54 23.73 -47.17 11.70
C ASN A 54 23.93 -46.01 12.67
N VAL A 55 24.08 -46.33 13.96
CA VAL A 55 24.22 -45.32 15.01
C VAL A 55 25.47 -44.48 14.95
N ASN A 56 26.51 -44.98 14.25
CA ASN A 56 27.81 -44.30 14.10
C ASN A 56 27.76 -43.29 12.93
N THR A 57 27.09 -43.63 11.82
CA THR A 57 27.04 -42.82 10.59
C THR A 57 25.72 -42.09 10.43
N SER A 58 24.71 -42.40 11.24
CA SER A 58 23.36 -41.93 11.12
C SER A 58 22.69 -42.21 9.75
N GLN A 59 23.26 -43.14 8.97
CA GLN A 59 22.66 -43.64 7.74
C GLN A 59 21.65 -44.76 8.05
N GLY A 60 20.60 -44.85 7.28
CA GLY A 60 19.60 -45.89 7.53
C GLY A 60 18.48 -45.93 6.52
N VAL A 61 17.64 -46.96 6.66
CA VAL A 61 16.43 -47.19 5.84
C VAL A 61 15.24 -47.38 6.75
N VAL A 62 14.15 -46.76 6.41
CA VAL A 62 12.88 -46.85 7.10
C VAL A 62 11.84 -47.39 6.09
N TYR A 63 11.09 -48.39 6.48
CA TYR A 63 10.06 -49.02 5.66
C TYR A 63 8.66 -48.62 6.18
N LYS A 64 7.80 -48.18 5.24
CA LYS A 64 6.46 -47.62 5.50
C LYS A 64 6.53 -46.57 6.62
N GLY A 65 7.43 -45.60 6.36
CA GLY A 65 7.72 -44.54 7.31
C GLY A 65 6.78 -43.35 7.16
N ARG A 66 6.48 -42.72 8.32
CA ARG A 66 5.84 -41.41 8.41
C ARG A 66 6.62 -40.49 9.32
N ILE A 67 6.96 -39.31 8.81
CA ILE A 67 7.64 -38.24 9.55
C ILE A 67 6.63 -37.12 9.79
N ASP A 68 6.43 -36.74 11.02
CA ASP A 68 5.64 -35.59 11.44
C ASP A 68 6.55 -34.56 12.10
N THR A 69 6.73 -33.38 11.45
CA THR A 69 7.51 -32.26 12.00
C THR A 69 6.56 -31.24 12.63
N ARG A 70 6.78 -30.86 13.90
CA ARG A 70 5.92 -29.89 14.58
C ARG A 70 6.16 -28.44 14.18
N LYS A 71 7.40 -28.08 13.97
CA LYS A 71 7.78 -26.68 13.71
C LYS A 71 7.16 -26.14 12.41
N ASP A 72 7.17 -26.92 11.35
CA ASP A 72 6.74 -26.51 10.02
C ASP A 72 5.48 -27.25 9.56
N ASN A 73 4.92 -28.11 10.41
CA ASN A 73 3.72 -28.93 10.18
C ASN A 73 3.80 -29.77 8.90
N TYR A 74 4.97 -30.37 8.62
CA TYR A 74 5.10 -31.31 7.51
C TYR A 74 4.75 -32.72 7.94
N HIS A 75 3.96 -33.39 7.10
CA HIS A 75 3.64 -34.81 7.20
C HIS A 75 4.16 -35.46 5.91
N ILE A 76 5.19 -36.29 6.05
CA ILE A 76 5.84 -36.97 4.92
C ILE A 76 5.72 -38.46 5.14
N GLU A 77 5.17 -39.18 4.16
CA GLU A 77 5.03 -40.62 4.17
C GLU A 77 5.81 -41.26 3.01
N GLY A 78 6.25 -42.48 3.15
CA GLY A 78 6.95 -43.21 2.09
C GLY A 78 7.00 -44.70 2.35
N GLU A 79 6.91 -45.51 1.28
CA GLU A 79 7.07 -46.97 1.38
C GLU A 79 8.49 -47.34 1.77
N ARG A 80 9.47 -46.62 1.27
CA ARG A 80 10.87 -46.75 1.62
C ARG A 80 11.54 -45.38 1.70
N MET A 81 12.07 -45.06 2.85
CA MET A 81 12.81 -43.83 3.12
C MET A 81 14.25 -44.18 3.47
N GLU A 82 15.23 -43.67 2.71
CA GLU A 82 16.64 -43.93 2.91
C GLU A 82 17.38 -42.65 3.21
N ARG A 83 18.09 -42.62 4.33
CA ARG A 83 18.99 -41.52 4.69
C ARG A 83 20.39 -41.86 4.22
N LEU A 84 20.84 -41.19 3.15
CA LEU A 84 22.17 -41.39 2.55
C LEU A 84 23.27 -40.61 3.28
N SER A 85 22.93 -39.48 3.86
CA SER A 85 23.82 -38.62 4.66
C SER A 85 22.98 -37.77 5.62
N GLU A 86 23.61 -36.96 6.44
CA GLU A 86 22.94 -36.05 7.36
C GLU A 86 21.91 -35.14 6.64
N GLU A 87 22.17 -34.83 5.37
CA GLU A 87 21.34 -33.87 4.61
C GLU A 87 20.51 -34.53 3.51
N VAL A 88 20.80 -35.76 3.07
CA VAL A 88 20.18 -36.32 1.84
C VAL A 88 19.31 -37.53 2.16
N TYR A 89 18.03 -37.42 1.74
CA TYR A 89 17.01 -38.45 1.87
C TYR A 89 16.47 -38.84 0.50
N LEU A 90 16.28 -40.14 0.29
CA LEU A 90 15.54 -40.69 -0.85
C LEU A 90 14.26 -41.34 -0.35
N ILE A 91 13.13 -41.00 -0.98
CA ILE A 91 11.82 -41.52 -0.60
C ILE A 91 11.17 -42.10 -1.85
N ASP A 92 10.86 -43.38 -1.80
CA ASP A 92 10.13 -44.06 -2.86
C ASP A 92 8.64 -44.09 -2.49
N GLN A 93 7.76 -43.85 -3.48
CA GLN A 93 6.31 -43.77 -3.33
C GLN A 93 5.93 -42.84 -2.17
N GLY A 94 6.53 -41.64 -2.16
CA GLY A 94 6.35 -40.67 -1.10
C GLY A 94 5.14 -39.80 -1.25
N SER A 95 4.58 -39.37 -0.12
CA SER A 95 3.57 -38.29 -0.08
C SER A 95 3.98 -37.21 0.92
N MET A 96 3.52 -35.98 0.68
CA MET A 96 3.78 -34.83 1.54
C MET A 96 2.56 -33.92 1.62
N THR A 97 2.22 -33.48 2.83
CA THR A 97 1.21 -32.44 3.09
C THR A 97 1.62 -31.59 4.29
N THR A 98 1.02 -30.39 4.42
CA THR A 98 1.07 -29.56 5.62
C THR A 98 -0.30 -29.50 6.31
N CYS A 99 -1.26 -30.30 5.85
CA CYS A 99 -2.57 -30.40 6.47
C CYS A 99 -2.50 -31.34 7.67
N ASP A 100 -3.13 -30.92 8.77
CA ASP A 100 -3.32 -31.84 9.92
C ASP A 100 -4.06 -33.09 9.45
N ILE A 101 -3.47 -34.24 9.74
CA ILE A 101 -4.04 -35.54 9.36
C ILE A 101 -4.77 -36.11 10.61
N CYS A 102 -6.10 -36.02 10.61
CA CYS A 102 -6.91 -36.70 11.59
C CYS A 102 -7.07 -38.17 11.20
N GLU A 103 -7.05 -39.09 12.17
CA GLU A 103 -7.26 -40.51 11.93
C GLU A 103 -8.52 -40.77 11.10
N GLY A 104 -8.35 -41.46 9.96
CA GLY A 104 -9.44 -41.84 9.05
C GLY A 104 -9.92 -40.75 8.08
N SER A 105 -9.27 -39.56 8.01
CA SER A 105 -9.63 -38.54 7.07
C SER A 105 -8.51 -38.20 6.08
N ALA A 106 -8.86 -38.04 4.81
CA ALA A 106 -7.93 -37.58 3.79
C ALA A 106 -7.53 -36.12 4.04
N PRO A 107 -6.23 -35.76 3.88
CA PRO A 107 -5.80 -34.38 3.95
C PRO A 107 -6.50 -33.54 2.88
N ALA A 108 -6.69 -32.24 3.15
CA ALA A 108 -7.30 -31.34 2.16
C ALA A 108 -6.51 -31.32 0.85
N TRP A 109 -5.20 -31.42 0.92
CA TRP A 109 -4.33 -31.62 -0.23
C TRP A 109 -3.09 -32.43 0.14
N ARG A 110 -2.53 -33.15 -0.82
CA ARG A 110 -1.18 -33.75 -0.73
C ARG A 110 -0.51 -33.85 -2.09
N PHE A 111 0.79 -33.81 -2.10
CA PHE A 111 1.60 -34.25 -3.22
C PHE A 111 1.97 -35.71 -3.02
N ARG A 112 1.76 -36.52 -4.03
CA ARG A 112 2.26 -37.87 -4.10
C ARG A 112 3.30 -37.96 -5.20
N ALA A 113 4.48 -38.55 -4.92
CA ALA A 113 5.58 -38.67 -5.87
C ALA A 113 6.05 -40.13 -5.96
N LYS A 114 6.40 -40.56 -7.17
CA LYS A 114 7.01 -41.89 -7.38
C LYS A 114 8.39 -41.96 -6.72
N LYS A 115 9.17 -40.88 -6.84
CA LYS A 115 10.49 -40.75 -6.21
C LYS A 115 10.67 -39.30 -5.75
N LEU A 116 11.14 -39.14 -4.52
CA LEU A 116 11.47 -37.86 -3.93
C LEU A 116 12.90 -37.90 -3.42
N ARG A 117 13.75 -37.01 -3.91
CA ARG A 117 15.08 -36.77 -3.35
C ARG A 117 15.03 -35.45 -2.61
N LEU A 118 15.15 -35.51 -1.32
CA LEU A 118 15.17 -34.39 -0.42
C LEU A 118 16.61 -34.09 0.00
N ARG A 119 17.06 -32.85 -0.17
CA ARG A 119 18.30 -32.38 0.45
C ARG A 119 17.93 -31.27 1.43
N LEU A 120 18.11 -31.53 2.73
CA LEU A 120 17.87 -30.53 3.75
C LEU A 120 18.68 -29.27 3.49
N ASP A 121 18.13 -28.13 3.84
CA ASP A 121 18.73 -26.82 3.56
C ASP A 121 18.96 -26.48 2.08
N HIS A 122 18.46 -27.29 1.15
CA HIS A 122 18.54 -27.08 -0.30
C HIS A 122 17.17 -27.28 -0.98
N TYR A 123 17.11 -28.19 -1.93
CA TYR A 123 15.90 -28.47 -2.71
C TYR A 123 15.44 -29.91 -2.53
N ALA A 124 14.14 -30.10 -2.64
CA ALA A 124 13.53 -31.37 -2.91
C ALA A 124 13.24 -31.49 -4.42
N VAL A 125 13.60 -32.61 -5.00
CA VAL A 125 13.31 -32.97 -6.40
C VAL A 125 12.41 -34.18 -6.39
N ALA A 126 11.16 -33.98 -6.83
CA ALA A 126 10.17 -35.03 -6.93
C ALA A 126 9.92 -35.40 -8.40
N LYS A 127 9.79 -36.70 -8.70
CA LYS A 127 9.49 -37.23 -10.03
C LYS A 127 8.13 -37.92 -10.03
N GLY A 128 7.35 -37.71 -11.12
CA GLY A 128 6.03 -38.28 -11.29
C GLY A 128 5.08 -37.84 -10.17
N VAL A 129 4.94 -36.53 -10.01
CA VAL A 129 4.16 -35.90 -8.92
C VAL A 129 2.70 -35.79 -9.30
N VAL A 130 1.83 -36.22 -8.42
CA VAL A 130 0.37 -36.03 -8.50
C VAL A 130 -0.04 -35.12 -7.35
N LEU A 131 -0.70 -34.01 -7.67
CA LEU A 131 -1.42 -33.23 -6.67
C LEU A 131 -2.80 -33.84 -6.47
N GLU A 132 -3.11 -34.20 -5.26
CA GLU A 132 -4.42 -34.73 -4.83
C GLU A 132 -5.11 -33.71 -3.93
N ILE A 133 -6.41 -33.53 -4.12
CA ILE A 133 -7.31 -32.79 -3.25
C ILE A 133 -8.33 -33.78 -2.71
N LYS A 134 -8.31 -34.05 -1.39
CA LYS A 134 -9.14 -35.08 -0.76
C LYS A 134 -9.08 -36.42 -1.53
N ASP A 135 -7.87 -36.89 -1.80
CA ASP A 135 -7.55 -38.13 -2.51
C ASP A 135 -7.94 -38.15 -4.02
N ILE A 136 -8.50 -37.06 -4.55
CA ILE A 136 -8.83 -36.94 -5.95
C ILE A 136 -7.62 -36.33 -6.71
N PRO A 137 -7.03 -37.01 -7.71
CA PRO A 137 -5.94 -36.47 -8.49
C PRO A 137 -6.43 -35.33 -9.38
N VAL A 138 -5.85 -34.11 -9.18
CA VAL A 138 -6.25 -32.89 -9.90
C VAL A 138 -5.18 -32.38 -10.87
N ALA A 139 -3.91 -32.71 -10.64
CA ALA A 139 -2.82 -32.31 -11.50
C ALA A 139 -1.68 -33.31 -11.48
N TYR A 140 -0.99 -33.44 -12.63
CA TYR A 140 0.21 -34.26 -12.79
C TYR A 140 1.38 -33.42 -13.27
N LEU A 141 2.51 -33.54 -12.58
CA LEU A 141 3.77 -32.90 -12.93
C LEU A 141 4.86 -33.95 -13.08
N PRO A 142 5.53 -34.07 -14.26
CA PRO A 142 6.62 -35.02 -14.43
C PRO A 142 7.77 -34.80 -13.43
N TYR A 143 8.04 -33.54 -13.14
CA TYR A 143 9.02 -33.09 -12.16
C TYR A 143 8.49 -31.92 -11.35
N LEU A 144 8.79 -31.91 -10.06
CA LEU A 144 8.55 -30.79 -9.16
C LEU A 144 9.84 -30.54 -8.37
N VAL A 145 10.32 -29.30 -8.39
CA VAL A 145 11.47 -28.86 -7.58
C VAL A 145 10.97 -27.79 -6.65
N PHE A 146 11.12 -27.99 -5.34
CA PHE A 146 10.70 -27.01 -4.34
C PHE A 146 11.76 -26.86 -3.25
N PRO A 147 11.90 -25.64 -2.66
CA PRO A 147 12.83 -25.40 -1.58
C PRO A 147 12.37 -26.09 -0.29
N VAL A 148 13.29 -26.68 0.45
CA VAL A 148 13.05 -27.36 1.75
C VAL A 148 13.61 -26.54 2.90
N LYS A 149 14.11 -25.36 2.62
CA LYS A 149 14.78 -24.50 3.59
C LYS A 149 13.79 -23.50 4.21
N THR A 150 13.92 -23.26 5.50
CA THR A 150 13.19 -22.18 6.22
C THR A 150 13.73 -20.79 5.88
N THR A 151 14.89 -20.69 5.21
CA THR A 151 15.50 -19.43 4.74
C THR A 151 15.11 -19.15 3.28
N ARG A 152 15.20 -17.89 2.86
CA ARG A 152 14.90 -17.43 1.48
C ARG A 152 15.66 -18.25 0.44
N GLN A 153 14.94 -18.84 -0.53
CA GLN A 153 15.51 -19.67 -1.58
C GLN A 153 14.76 -19.46 -2.91
N SER A 154 15.49 -19.53 -4.04
CA SER A 154 14.92 -19.41 -5.39
C SER A 154 13.99 -20.58 -5.70
N GLY A 155 12.91 -20.31 -6.45
CA GLY A 155 11.97 -21.37 -6.86
C GLY A 155 10.73 -20.82 -7.54
N PHE A 156 10.00 -21.71 -8.19
CA PHE A 156 8.69 -21.38 -8.74
C PHE A 156 7.67 -21.17 -7.62
N LEU A 157 6.91 -20.08 -7.71
CA LEU A 157 5.77 -19.82 -6.85
C LEU A 157 4.49 -20.39 -7.49
N MET A 158 3.41 -20.46 -6.71
CA MET A 158 2.14 -20.94 -7.23
C MET A 158 1.64 -20.04 -8.37
N PRO A 159 1.19 -20.66 -9.49
CA PRO A 159 0.65 -19.91 -10.60
C PRO A 159 -0.68 -19.26 -10.23
N ARG A 160 -0.96 -18.13 -10.87
CA ARG A 160 -2.27 -17.48 -10.81
C ARG A 160 -3.01 -17.73 -12.10
N ILE A 161 -4.28 -18.12 -11.99
CA ILE A 161 -5.14 -18.40 -13.11
C ILE A 161 -6.35 -17.47 -13.02
N GLY A 162 -6.78 -16.95 -14.16
CA GLY A 162 -7.93 -16.08 -14.26
C GLY A 162 -8.64 -16.23 -15.60
N TYR A 163 -9.80 -15.61 -15.69
CA TYR A 163 -10.58 -15.53 -16.92
C TYR A 163 -11.25 -14.15 -17.02
N SER A 164 -11.20 -13.57 -18.21
CA SER A 164 -11.88 -12.32 -18.53
C SER A 164 -12.79 -12.49 -19.74
N THR A 165 -14.02 -12.02 -19.63
CA THR A 165 -15.08 -12.29 -20.61
C THR A 165 -14.88 -11.60 -21.96
N LYS A 166 -14.24 -10.44 -22.00
CA LYS A 166 -14.19 -9.62 -23.23
C LYS A 166 -12.80 -9.40 -23.82
N GLU A 167 -11.73 -9.33 -23.00
CA GLU A 167 -10.47 -8.81 -23.54
C GLU A 167 -9.26 -9.73 -23.36
N GLU A 168 -9.19 -10.50 -22.27
CA GLU A 168 -7.97 -11.25 -21.93
C GLU A 168 -8.10 -12.76 -22.21
N GLY A 169 -9.33 -13.28 -22.21
CA GLY A 169 -9.58 -14.71 -22.25
C GLY A 169 -9.05 -15.39 -20.98
N TYR A 170 -8.42 -16.52 -21.12
CA TYR A 170 -7.72 -17.20 -20.02
C TYR A 170 -6.41 -16.49 -19.72
N LYS A 171 -6.15 -16.28 -18.43
CA LYS A 171 -4.91 -15.70 -17.92
C LYS A 171 -4.14 -16.74 -17.11
N TYR A 172 -2.86 -16.86 -17.38
CA TYR A 172 -1.92 -17.70 -16.64
C TYR A 172 -0.68 -16.87 -16.31
N LEU A 173 -0.41 -16.70 -15.02
CA LEU A 173 0.77 -16.01 -14.52
C LEU A 173 1.62 -16.99 -13.71
N GLN A 174 2.85 -17.27 -14.17
CA GLN A 174 3.81 -18.14 -13.49
C GLN A 174 4.95 -17.32 -12.90
N PRO A 175 4.95 -17.07 -11.60
CA PRO A 175 6.08 -16.39 -10.96
C PRO A 175 7.20 -17.36 -10.61
N PHE A 176 8.44 -16.87 -10.74
CA PHE A 176 9.66 -17.48 -10.26
C PHE A 176 10.36 -16.50 -9.31
N TYR A 177 10.53 -16.90 -8.07
CA TYR A 177 11.27 -16.13 -7.08
C TYR A 177 12.76 -16.44 -7.18
N TRP A 178 13.59 -15.39 -7.27
CA TRP A 178 15.03 -15.48 -7.36
C TRP A 178 15.69 -14.82 -6.15
N ALA A 179 16.21 -15.61 -5.22
CA ALA A 179 17.01 -15.15 -4.09
C ALA A 179 18.44 -14.86 -4.56
N ILE A 180 18.67 -13.66 -5.10
CA ILE A 180 19.96 -13.25 -5.66
C ILE A 180 21.04 -13.17 -4.57
N GLY A 181 20.67 -12.68 -3.38
CA GLY A 181 21.58 -12.53 -2.26
C GLY A 181 20.84 -12.18 -0.96
N ARG A 182 21.60 -11.91 0.10
CA ARG A 182 21.01 -11.56 1.41
C ARG A 182 20.17 -10.30 1.36
N SER A 183 20.60 -9.33 0.57
CA SER A 183 20.01 -7.99 0.47
C SER A 183 19.25 -7.75 -0.84
N HIS A 184 19.19 -8.73 -1.74
CA HIS A 184 18.62 -8.60 -3.07
C HIS A 184 17.74 -9.81 -3.39
N ASP A 185 16.59 -9.56 -3.98
CA ASP A 185 15.77 -10.60 -4.59
C ASP A 185 15.03 -10.08 -5.81
N ALA A 186 14.55 -11.00 -6.62
CA ALA A 186 13.69 -10.70 -7.74
C ALA A 186 12.55 -11.72 -7.84
N THR A 187 11.43 -11.29 -8.39
CA THR A 187 10.36 -12.19 -8.86
C THR A 187 10.17 -11.94 -10.35
N LEU A 188 10.42 -12.97 -11.15
CA LEU A 188 10.20 -12.96 -12.59
C LEU A 188 8.91 -13.72 -12.86
N SER A 189 7.94 -13.11 -13.51
CA SER A 189 6.67 -13.77 -13.82
C SER A 189 6.44 -13.81 -15.31
N PHE A 190 6.10 -14.99 -15.83
CA PHE A 190 5.61 -15.16 -17.18
C PHE A 190 4.10 -14.91 -17.19
N ASP A 191 3.60 -13.97 -18.01
CA ASP A 191 2.20 -13.60 -18.15
C ASP A 191 1.68 -14.02 -19.54
N TYR A 192 0.77 -14.98 -19.55
CA TYR A 192 0.07 -15.43 -20.75
C TYR A 192 -1.41 -15.08 -20.66
N ARG A 193 -1.92 -14.42 -21.69
CA ARG A 193 -3.34 -14.09 -21.86
C ARG A 193 -3.79 -14.58 -23.22
N SER A 194 -4.72 -15.54 -23.23
CA SER A 194 -5.05 -16.30 -24.45
C SER A 194 -5.56 -15.42 -25.60
N ALA A 195 -6.30 -14.35 -25.31
CA ALA A 195 -6.77 -13.39 -26.30
C ALA A 195 -5.71 -12.32 -26.65
N LYS A 196 -4.93 -11.84 -25.69
CA LYS A 196 -4.02 -10.69 -25.89
C LYS A 196 -2.58 -11.04 -26.24
N GLY A 197 -2.00 -12.12 -25.71
CA GLY A 197 -0.62 -12.49 -26.03
C GLY A 197 0.25 -12.87 -24.85
N LEU A 198 1.52 -12.47 -24.91
CA LEU A 198 2.55 -12.88 -23.97
C LEU A 198 3.24 -11.66 -23.35
N GLY A 199 3.63 -11.80 -22.09
CA GLY A 199 4.39 -10.79 -21.38
C GLY A 199 5.22 -11.36 -20.25
N GLY A 200 5.88 -10.45 -19.55
CA GLY A 200 6.66 -10.73 -18.35
C GLY A 200 6.53 -9.61 -17.34
N VAL A 201 6.57 -9.98 -16.08
CA VAL A 201 6.62 -9.04 -14.96
C VAL A 201 7.90 -9.29 -14.19
N LEU A 202 8.67 -8.24 -13.96
CA LEU A 202 9.84 -8.23 -13.09
C LEU A 202 9.53 -7.42 -11.85
N GLU A 203 9.72 -7.98 -10.69
CA GLU A 203 9.81 -7.27 -9.42
C GLU A 203 11.20 -7.51 -8.85
N TYR A 204 12.00 -6.45 -8.71
CA TYR A 204 13.32 -6.50 -8.08
C TYR A 204 13.32 -5.66 -6.83
N ARG A 205 13.80 -6.22 -5.72
CA ARG A 205 13.86 -5.57 -4.41
C ARG A 205 15.27 -5.63 -3.86
N TYR A 206 15.67 -4.56 -3.20
CA TYR A 206 16.96 -4.51 -2.53
C TYR A 206 16.91 -3.70 -1.24
N VAL A 207 17.75 -4.09 -0.28
CA VAL A 207 17.99 -3.40 0.98
C VAL A 207 19.51 -3.31 1.14
N LEU A 208 20.11 -2.16 0.79
CA LEU A 208 21.55 -1.95 0.88
C LEU A 208 21.99 -1.70 2.32
N SER A 209 21.13 -1.05 3.11
CA SER A 209 21.32 -0.80 4.53
C SER A 209 19.95 -0.56 5.21
N ARG A 210 19.96 -0.33 6.54
CA ARG A 210 18.73 0.04 7.29
C ARG A 210 18.09 1.33 6.79
N VAL A 211 18.85 2.18 6.13
CA VAL A 211 18.45 3.51 5.65
C VAL A 211 18.46 3.63 4.13
N SER A 212 18.70 2.53 3.42
CA SER A 212 18.77 2.48 1.95
C SER A 212 18.07 1.25 1.42
N GLN A 213 16.93 1.44 0.77
CA GLN A 213 16.15 0.35 0.17
C GLN A 213 15.40 0.82 -1.08
N GLY A 214 15.10 -0.13 -1.94
CA GLY A 214 14.33 0.19 -3.14
C GLY A 214 13.68 -1.03 -3.78
N ARG A 215 12.78 -0.73 -4.72
CA ARG A 215 12.01 -1.70 -5.48
C ARG A 215 11.83 -1.20 -6.90
N LEU A 216 12.08 -2.08 -7.86
CA LEU A 216 11.77 -1.88 -9.27
C LEU A 216 10.70 -2.90 -9.67
N GLU A 217 9.62 -2.43 -10.25
CA GLU A 217 8.57 -3.24 -10.87
C GLU A 217 8.50 -2.88 -12.35
N SER A 218 8.48 -3.89 -13.21
CA SER A 218 8.37 -3.67 -14.65
C SER A 218 7.45 -4.71 -15.25
N LEU A 219 6.47 -4.26 -16.02
CA LEU A 219 5.64 -5.07 -16.89
C LEU A 219 6.09 -4.81 -18.33
N TYR A 220 6.39 -5.86 -19.06
CA TYR A 220 6.49 -5.87 -20.52
C TYR A 220 5.46 -6.83 -21.07
N PHE A 221 4.63 -6.40 -22.02
CA PHE A 221 3.59 -7.22 -22.61
C PHE A 221 3.44 -6.87 -24.10
N TYR A 222 3.49 -7.86 -24.96
CA TYR A 222 3.17 -7.69 -26.37
C TYR A 222 1.69 -8.02 -26.62
N ASP A 223 0.91 -6.97 -26.88
CA ASP A 223 -0.52 -7.05 -27.16
C ASP A 223 -0.73 -7.37 -28.64
N ARG A 224 -1.20 -8.59 -28.94
CA ARG A 224 -1.41 -9.06 -30.31
C ARG A 224 -2.58 -8.37 -31.00
N ASP A 225 -3.60 -7.95 -30.26
CA ASP A 225 -4.78 -7.29 -30.82
C ASP A 225 -4.44 -5.87 -31.26
N LEU A 226 -3.69 -5.15 -30.44
CA LEU A 226 -3.23 -3.80 -30.72
C LEU A 226 -1.94 -3.78 -31.54
N LYS A 227 -1.24 -4.93 -31.69
CA LYS A 227 0.09 -5.06 -32.28
C LYS A 227 1.11 -4.09 -31.69
N GLN A 228 1.08 -3.91 -30.38
CA GLN A 228 1.88 -2.93 -29.66
C GLN A 228 2.56 -3.55 -28.45
N GLU A 229 3.73 -3.02 -28.13
CA GLU A 229 4.40 -3.25 -26.87
C GLU A 229 3.75 -2.40 -25.79
N ARG A 230 3.53 -2.99 -24.61
CA ARG A 230 2.93 -2.35 -23.44
C ARG A 230 3.94 -2.42 -22.30
N ILE A 231 4.38 -1.25 -21.83
CA ILE A 231 5.41 -1.15 -20.78
C ILE A 231 4.87 -0.32 -19.62
N ASP A 232 4.94 -0.89 -18.41
CA ASP A 232 4.77 -0.17 -17.14
C ASP A 232 6.03 -0.38 -16.31
N LEU A 233 6.70 0.69 -15.94
CA LEU A 233 7.90 0.66 -15.10
C LEU A 233 7.67 1.55 -13.88
N ARG A 234 7.95 1.01 -12.69
CA ARG A 234 7.86 1.70 -11.41
C ARG A 234 9.14 1.47 -10.62
N TYR A 235 9.76 2.54 -10.22
CA TYR A 235 10.95 2.49 -9.38
C TYR A 235 10.75 3.32 -8.14
N ARG A 236 10.91 2.72 -6.98
CA ARG A 236 10.88 3.39 -5.69
C ARG A 236 12.20 3.19 -4.97
N HIS A 237 12.73 4.26 -4.45
CA HIS A 237 13.95 4.24 -3.65
C HIS A 237 13.86 5.22 -2.50
N THR A 238 14.36 4.81 -1.34
CA THR A 238 14.52 5.68 -0.17
C THR A 238 15.96 5.56 0.33
N GLN A 239 16.58 6.71 0.57
CA GLN A 239 17.94 6.81 1.06
C GLN A 239 18.02 7.92 2.11
N THR A 240 18.41 7.59 3.31
CA THR A 240 18.82 8.56 4.32
C THR A 240 20.35 8.62 4.33
N PHE A 241 20.92 9.78 3.97
CA PHE A 241 22.36 9.99 3.97
C PHE A 241 22.87 10.36 5.36
N THR A 242 22.10 11.22 6.04
CA THR A 242 22.34 11.63 7.42
C THR A 242 20.99 11.84 8.12
N ASP A 243 20.96 12.03 9.43
CA ASP A 243 19.72 12.35 10.18
C ASP A 243 19.02 13.62 9.68
N ARG A 244 19.69 14.38 8.81
CA ARG A 244 19.22 15.67 8.28
C ARG A 244 19.03 15.69 6.76
N LEU A 245 19.46 14.66 6.05
CA LEU A 245 19.43 14.62 4.58
C LEU A 245 18.87 13.28 4.08
N ASP A 246 17.75 13.34 3.41
CA ASP A 246 17.09 12.18 2.81
C ASP A 246 16.73 12.40 1.34
N LEU A 247 16.76 11.32 0.58
CA LEU A 247 16.36 11.23 -0.81
C LEU A 247 15.21 10.21 -0.94
N LYS A 248 14.17 10.58 -1.71
CA LYS A 248 13.10 9.67 -2.13
C LYS A 248 12.91 9.77 -3.62
N ALA A 249 12.87 8.64 -4.28
CA ALA A 249 12.52 8.53 -5.68
C ALA A 249 11.27 7.65 -5.82
N ASP A 250 10.29 8.13 -6.57
CA ASP A 250 9.11 7.38 -7.02
C ASP A 250 8.94 7.70 -8.51
N VAL A 251 9.53 6.86 -9.35
CA VAL A 251 9.56 7.05 -10.80
C VAL A 251 8.60 6.08 -11.45
N ASN A 252 7.67 6.60 -12.22
CA ASN A 252 6.66 5.86 -12.94
C ASN A 252 6.76 6.17 -14.43
N PHE A 253 6.75 5.15 -15.26
CA PHE A 253 6.79 5.30 -16.72
C PHE A 253 5.81 4.32 -17.38
N LEU A 254 5.00 4.84 -18.30
CA LEU A 254 4.15 4.08 -19.19
C LEU A 254 4.48 4.47 -20.63
N ASN A 255 4.65 3.50 -21.52
CA ASN A 255 4.77 3.82 -22.94
C ASN A 255 3.42 4.14 -23.60
N SER A 256 2.31 3.76 -22.96
CA SER A 256 0.94 4.13 -23.35
C SER A 256 0.09 4.38 -22.11
N LYS A 257 -0.75 5.41 -22.13
CA LYS A 257 -1.63 5.80 -21.04
C LYS A 257 -2.61 4.70 -20.61
N ASP A 258 -2.96 3.81 -21.53
CA ASP A 258 -3.98 2.77 -21.31
C ASP A 258 -3.41 1.48 -20.71
N VAL A 259 -2.09 1.38 -20.51
CA VAL A 259 -1.44 0.14 -20.02
C VAL A 259 -2.04 -0.33 -18.70
N ARG A 260 -2.16 0.56 -17.71
CA ARG A 260 -2.71 0.19 -16.40
C ARG A 260 -4.21 -0.07 -16.46
N ARG A 261 -4.95 0.74 -17.22
CA ARG A 261 -6.39 0.55 -17.40
C ARG A 261 -6.72 -0.83 -17.95
N ASP A 262 -5.93 -1.29 -18.94
CA ASP A 262 -6.22 -2.51 -19.69
C ASP A 262 -5.59 -3.75 -19.04
N LEU A 263 -4.45 -3.63 -18.37
CA LEU A 263 -3.65 -4.77 -17.91
C LEU A 263 -3.56 -4.94 -16.39
N SER A 264 -3.81 -3.88 -15.60
CA SER A 264 -3.74 -3.99 -14.14
C SER A 264 -4.96 -4.70 -13.56
N SER A 265 -4.74 -5.54 -12.56
CA SER A 265 -5.79 -6.14 -11.74
C SER A 265 -6.17 -5.25 -10.54
N ILE A 266 -5.51 -4.10 -10.33
CA ILE A 266 -5.72 -3.21 -9.20
C ILE A 266 -6.62 -2.06 -9.63
N THR A 267 -7.80 -1.93 -9.03
CA THR A 267 -8.79 -0.90 -9.32
C THR A 267 -8.23 0.52 -9.24
N ALA A 268 -7.51 0.83 -8.16
CA ALA A 268 -6.92 2.16 -7.97
C ALA A 268 -5.94 2.55 -9.10
N GLU A 269 -5.31 1.59 -9.76
CA GLU A 269 -4.43 1.83 -10.91
C GLU A 269 -5.22 2.03 -12.21
N ARG A 270 -6.31 1.28 -12.39
CA ARG A 270 -7.16 1.39 -13.59
C ARG A 270 -7.93 2.69 -13.65
N THR A 271 -8.38 3.19 -12.51
CA THR A 271 -9.18 4.43 -12.40
C THR A 271 -8.32 5.69 -12.23
N GLN A 272 -7.01 5.57 -12.25
CA GLN A 272 -6.09 6.68 -12.06
C GLN A 272 -6.18 7.65 -13.25
N SER A 273 -6.47 8.93 -12.98
CA SER A 273 -6.56 9.98 -14.01
C SER A 273 -5.22 10.58 -14.40
N SER A 274 -4.25 10.51 -13.50
CA SER A 274 -2.90 11.03 -13.69
C SER A 274 -1.87 10.18 -12.95
N MET A 275 -0.65 10.19 -13.43
CA MET A 275 0.48 9.50 -12.84
C MET A 275 1.63 10.48 -12.66
N GLU A 276 2.28 10.42 -11.51
CA GLU A 276 3.40 11.30 -11.19
C GLU A 276 4.69 10.51 -10.98
N SER A 277 5.80 11.11 -11.42
CA SER A 277 7.16 10.68 -11.08
C SER A 277 7.82 11.78 -10.28
N ASN A 278 8.33 11.43 -9.11
CA ASN A 278 8.91 12.36 -8.17
C ASN A 278 10.33 11.94 -7.79
N LEU A 279 11.26 12.91 -7.85
CA LEU A 279 12.57 12.80 -7.23
C LEU A 279 12.67 13.92 -6.19
N PHE A 280 12.77 13.55 -4.92
CA PHE A 280 12.70 14.45 -3.79
C PHE A 280 13.93 14.33 -2.92
N LEU A 281 14.71 15.42 -2.81
CA LEU A 281 15.83 15.57 -1.89
C LEU A 281 15.43 16.56 -0.82
N HIS A 282 15.59 16.19 0.45
CA HIS A 282 15.20 17.00 1.58
C HIS A 282 16.31 17.08 2.61
N HIS A 283 16.70 18.31 2.94
CA HIS A 283 17.60 18.64 4.03
C HIS A 283 16.85 19.43 5.10
N ARG A 284 17.00 19.05 6.36
CA ARG A 284 16.35 19.72 7.49
C ARG A 284 17.29 19.94 8.65
N THR A 285 17.12 21.08 9.31
CA THR A 285 17.72 21.40 10.61
C THR A 285 16.61 21.92 11.52
N ASP A 286 16.93 22.29 12.75
CA ASP A 286 15.95 22.88 13.66
C ASP A 286 15.48 24.27 13.17
N LEU A 287 16.33 24.96 12.41
CA LEU A 287 16.09 26.32 11.94
C LEU A 287 15.56 26.41 10.53
N HIS A 288 15.95 25.49 9.63
CA HIS A 288 15.55 25.57 8.23
C HIS A 288 15.32 24.20 7.58
N SER A 289 14.52 24.18 6.54
CA SER A 289 14.40 23.07 5.62
C SER A 289 14.61 23.51 4.19
N LEU A 290 15.31 22.66 3.43
CA LEU A 290 15.50 22.81 1.98
C LEU A 290 14.99 21.56 1.31
N SER A 291 14.05 21.69 0.38
CA SER A 291 13.60 20.59 -0.47
C SER A 291 13.82 20.91 -1.94
N ILE A 292 14.28 19.92 -2.69
CA ILE A 292 14.39 19.96 -4.13
C ILE A 292 13.52 18.83 -4.68
N LEU A 293 12.51 19.19 -5.45
CA LEU A 293 11.54 18.28 -6.05
C LEU A 293 11.63 18.38 -7.56
N THR A 294 11.82 17.27 -8.25
CA THR A 294 11.57 17.16 -9.68
C THR A 294 10.32 16.32 -9.86
N ARG A 295 9.26 16.90 -10.44
CA ARG A 295 7.99 16.24 -10.67
C ARG A 295 7.64 16.23 -12.14
N TYR A 296 7.46 15.03 -12.66
CA TYR A 296 6.91 14.77 -13.99
C TYR A 296 5.53 14.14 -13.86
N SER A 297 4.51 14.79 -14.41
CA SER A 297 3.12 14.35 -14.37
C SER A 297 2.67 13.90 -15.76
N GLN A 298 1.99 12.76 -15.83
CA GLN A 298 1.40 12.23 -17.05
C GLN A 298 -0.12 12.17 -16.91
N ASN A 299 -0.85 12.77 -17.85
CA ASN A 299 -2.30 12.68 -17.94
C ASN A 299 -2.69 11.33 -18.58
N LEU A 300 -3.45 10.51 -17.89
CA LEU A 300 -3.88 9.20 -18.39
C LEU A 300 -5.23 9.23 -19.12
N LEU A 301 -6.00 10.32 -18.98
CA LEU A 301 -7.32 10.46 -19.61
C LEU A 301 -7.28 11.25 -20.92
N GLY A 302 -6.28 12.12 -21.10
CA GLY A 302 -6.19 13.02 -22.24
C GLY A 302 -4.80 13.14 -22.85
N SER A 303 -4.56 14.20 -23.63
CA SER A 303 -3.24 14.56 -24.12
C SER A 303 -2.35 15.01 -22.95
N ASN A 304 -1.07 14.68 -23.05
CA ASN A 304 -0.06 15.10 -22.07
C ASN A 304 0.58 16.47 -22.41
N ASN A 305 0.37 16.97 -23.60
CA ASN A 305 1.08 18.13 -24.14
C ASN A 305 0.95 19.40 -23.28
N LEU A 306 -0.23 19.62 -22.72
CA LEU A 306 -0.52 20.78 -21.86
C LEU A 306 -0.32 20.49 -20.37
N THR A 307 0.09 19.27 -20.01
CA THR A 307 0.30 18.90 -18.60
C THR A 307 1.49 19.64 -18.00
N LEU A 308 1.24 20.32 -16.89
CA LEU A 308 2.25 21.12 -16.22
C LEU A 308 3.26 20.26 -15.47
N GLN A 309 4.53 20.45 -15.76
CA GLN A 309 5.67 19.82 -15.11
C GLN A 309 6.39 20.80 -14.19
N ARG A 310 7.02 20.30 -13.12
CA ARG A 310 7.87 21.07 -12.20
C ARG A 310 9.29 20.51 -12.25
N LEU A 311 10.18 21.15 -13.00
CA LEU A 311 11.46 20.56 -13.41
C LEU A 311 12.63 21.57 -13.31
N PRO A 312 13.30 21.71 -12.18
CA PRO A 312 12.96 21.32 -10.81
C PRO A 312 12.15 22.39 -10.06
N GLU A 313 11.73 22.03 -8.84
CA GLU A 313 11.21 22.95 -7.82
C GLU A 313 12.10 22.92 -6.58
N MET A 314 12.58 24.07 -6.12
CA MET A 314 13.33 24.24 -4.89
C MET A 314 12.48 25.02 -3.88
N THR A 315 12.31 24.50 -2.68
CA THR A 315 11.64 25.20 -1.59
C THR A 315 12.57 25.27 -0.40
N TYR A 316 12.83 26.48 0.07
CA TYR A 316 13.55 26.75 1.30
C TYR A 316 12.59 27.40 2.30
N SER A 317 12.47 26.81 3.48
CA SER A 317 11.64 27.34 4.57
C SER A 317 12.52 27.62 5.78
N LEU A 318 12.44 28.83 6.28
CA LEU A 318 13.09 29.27 7.49
C LEU A 318 12.05 29.22 8.63
N THR A 319 12.32 28.39 9.63
CA THR A 319 11.49 28.28 10.82
C THR A 319 11.52 29.59 11.58
N GLU A 320 10.44 29.96 12.22
CA GLU A 320 10.34 31.16 13.04
C GLU A 320 11.34 31.11 14.20
N PHE A 321 12.17 32.15 14.30
CA PHE A 321 13.14 32.28 15.37
C PHE A 321 13.17 33.73 15.92
N PRO A 322 13.49 33.94 17.20
CA PRO A 322 13.53 35.26 17.81
C PRO A 322 14.71 36.10 17.29
N ILE A 323 14.47 37.37 17.01
CA ILE A 323 15.51 38.32 16.57
C ILE A 323 16.15 38.96 17.79
N GLY A 324 17.43 38.66 18.04
CA GLY A 324 18.28 39.45 18.95
C GLY A 324 17.72 39.68 20.36
N GLY A 325 16.95 38.77 20.94
CA GLY A 325 16.33 38.90 22.24
C GLY A 325 15.05 39.74 22.27
N LEU A 326 14.57 40.20 21.11
CA LEU A 326 13.27 40.86 21.01
C LEU A 326 12.14 39.82 20.98
N PRO A 327 10.92 40.14 21.43
CA PRO A 327 9.75 39.25 21.35
C PRO A 327 9.17 39.18 19.92
N VAL A 328 10.02 39.38 18.93
CA VAL A 328 9.66 39.33 17.50
C VAL A 328 10.31 38.12 16.88
N LEU A 329 9.52 37.33 16.19
CA LEU A 329 9.97 36.17 15.45
C LEU A 329 10.14 36.54 13.98
N PHE A 330 11.19 36.02 13.34
CA PHE A 330 11.45 36.14 11.91
C PHE A 330 11.47 34.75 11.28
N GLY A 331 10.90 34.63 10.10
CA GLY A 331 10.92 33.43 9.29
C GLY A 331 10.44 33.73 7.88
N GLY A 332 10.23 32.70 7.10
CA GLY A 332 9.75 32.91 5.72
C GLY A 332 10.02 31.73 4.81
N ASN A 333 9.56 31.90 3.56
CA ASN A 333 9.68 30.88 2.55
C ASN A 333 10.29 31.47 1.27
N PHE A 334 11.11 30.67 0.62
CA PHE A 334 11.58 30.90 -0.74
C PHE A 334 11.23 29.68 -1.59
N ASN A 335 10.59 29.91 -2.74
CA ASN A 335 10.26 28.87 -3.73
C ASN A 335 10.77 29.28 -5.09
N ALA A 336 11.53 28.41 -5.74
CA ALA A 336 11.98 28.61 -7.12
C ALA A 336 11.58 27.37 -7.92
N VAL A 337 10.86 27.57 -9.03
CA VAL A 337 10.32 26.48 -9.82
C VAL A 337 10.37 26.78 -11.31
N ASN A 338 10.81 25.79 -12.08
CA ASN A 338 10.74 25.83 -13.54
C ASN A 338 9.49 25.06 -13.99
N PHE A 339 8.48 25.79 -14.43
CA PHE A 339 7.25 25.25 -15.01
C PHE A 339 7.46 24.96 -16.49
N TRP A 340 7.28 23.69 -16.84
CA TRP A 340 7.44 23.23 -18.21
C TRP A 340 6.21 22.44 -18.67
N ARG A 341 5.89 22.50 -19.95
CA ARG A 341 4.91 21.66 -20.65
C ARG A 341 5.33 21.51 -22.12
N GLU A 342 4.85 20.48 -22.80
CA GLU A 342 5.24 20.21 -24.19
C GLU A 342 4.75 21.31 -25.14
N ASP A 343 3.45 21.64 -25.01
CA ASP A 343 2.82 22.70 -25.77
C ASP A 343 2.41 23.87 -24.87
N GLU A 344 2.22 25.04 -25.44
CA GLU A 344 1.69 26.23 -24.79
C GLU A 344 0.35 26.60 -25.41
N LEU A 345 -0.61 27.01 -24.58
CA LEU A 345 -1.86 27.59 -25.04
C LEU A 345 -1.91 29.06 -24.68
N GLU A 346 -1.91 29.90 -25.71
CA GLU A 346 -2.18 31.32 -25.57
C GLU A 346 -3.69 31.55 -25.66
N ASN A 347 -4.24 32.30 -24.74
CA ASN A 347 -5.65 32.66 -24.76
C ASN A 347 -5.76 34.18 -24.73
N PRO A 348 -5.96 34.83 -25.90
CA PRO A 348 -6.04 36.29 -25.99
C PRO A 348 -7.35 36.85 -25.42
N THR A 349 -8.40 36.04 -25.28
CA THR A 349 -9.70 36.46 -24.75
C THR A 349 -9.80 36.28 -23.24
N ASP A 350 -9.05 35.30 -22.67
CA ASP A 350 -8.97 35.05 -21.23
C ASP A 350 -7.50 34.78 -20.86
N PRO A 351 -6.75 35.79 -20.45
CA PRO A 351 -5.35 35.62 -20.06
C PRO A 351 -5.17 34.66 -18.88
N PHE A 352 -6.16 34.47 -18.02
CA PHE A 352 -6.10 33.53 -16.90
C PHE A 352 -6.20 32.06 -17.35
N ALA A 353 -6.74 31.80 -18.53
CA ALA A 353 -6.77 30.47 -19.14
C ALA A 353 -5.51 30.15 -19.97
N ALA A 354 -4.57 31.08 -20.09
CA ALA A 354 -3.30 30.85 -20.80
C ALA A 354 -2.45 29.81 -20.07
N GLN A 355 -1.85 28.88 -20.85
CA GLN A 355 -1.03 27.78 -20.35
C GLN A 355 0.39 27.95 -20.89
N LEU A 356 1.28 28.56 -20.12
CA LEU A 356 2.62 28.95 -20.51
C LEU A 356 3.70 28.11 -19.83
N ARG A 357 4.95 28.27 -20.32
CA ARG A 357 6.19 27.85 -19.64
C ARG A 357 6.80 29.07 -18.98
N ALA A 358 7.27 28.95 -17.76
CA ALA A 358 8.04 30.01 -17.09
C ALA A 358 8.83 29.49 -15.91
N PHE A 359 9.93 30.15 -15.61
CA PHE A 359 10.56 30.05 -14.31
C PHE A 359 9.89 31.07 -13.38
N ARG A 360 9.60 30.64 -12.15
CA ARG A 360 9.10 31.50 -11.06
C ARG A 360 10.02 31.40 -9.86
N ALA A 361 10.34 32.56 -9.26
CA ALA A 361 10.96 32.68 -7.95
C ALA A 361 10.05 33.50 -7.04
N ASP A 362 9.71 32.95 -5.89
CA ASP A 362 8.83 33.57 -4.91
C ASP A 362 9.55 33.66 -3.56
N PHE A 363 9.59 34.84 -2.98
CA PHE A 363 10.23 35.11 -1.71
C PHE A 363 9.24 35.78 -0.76
N PHE A 364 9.00 35.18 0.40
CA PHE A 364 8.01 35.67 1.37
C PHE A 364 8.56 35.67 2.80
N PRO A 365 9.39 36.64 3.20
CA PRO A 365 9.80 36.87 4.58
C PRO A 365 8.65 37.42 5.42
N LYS A 366 8.60 37.04 6.67
CA LYS A 366 7.59 37.47 7.65
C LYS A 366 8.17 37.74 9.00
N LEU A 367 7.52 38.64 9.72
CA LEU A 367 7.72 38.95 11.13
C LEU A 367 6.43 38.63 11.88
N TRP A 368 6.54 38.04 13.06
CA TRP A 368 5.45 37.81 13.99
C TRP A 368 5.79 38.39 15.34
N TRP A 369 4.83 39.03 15.98
CA TRP A 369 5.00 39.59 17.28
C TRP A 369 3.90 39.11 18.23
N PRO A 370 4.01 37.92 18.86
CA PRO A 370 2.97 37.38 19.72
C PRO A 370 2.92 38.06 21.07
N PHE A 371 1.75 38.60 21.42
CA PHE A 371 1.44 39.20 22.73
C PHE A 371 0.47 38.32 23.49
N LYS A 372 0.81 37.95 24.72
CA LYS A 372 -0.13 37.29 25.61
C LYS A 372 -1.04 38.33 26.28
N LEU A 373 -2.33 38.25 26.06
CA LEU A 373 -3.35 39.08 26.71
C LEU A 373 -3.86 38.38 27.98
N GLY A 374 -3.14 38.58 29.08
CA GLY A 374 -3.34 37.82 30.31
C GLY A 374 -3.13 36.32 30.11
N GLY A 375 -3.97 35.47 30.69
CA GLY A 375 -3.99 34.03 30.46
C GLY A 375 -5.04 33.58 29.42
N LEU A 376 -5.75 34.51 28.77
CA LEU A 376 -6.97 34.25 28.03
C LEU A 376 -6.75 34.15 26.51
N ALA A 377 -5.87 34.97 25.95
CA ALA A 377 -5.71 35.05 24.50
C ALA A 377 -4.28 35.42 24.09
N THR A 378 -3.96 35.16 22.85
CA THR A 378 -2.71 35.65 22.20
C THR A 378 -3.10 36.51 21.01
N LEU A 379 -2.61 37.72 20.96
CA LEU A 379 -2.69 38.63 19.83
C LEU A 379 -1.38 38.57 19.07
N THR A 380 -1.39 38.25 17.78
CA THR A 380 -0.18 38.13 16.98
C THR A 380 -0.27 39.04 15.76
N PRO A 381 0.24 40.28 15.82
CA PRO A 381 0.51 41.06 14.64
C PRO A 381 1.54 40.36 13.76
N GLN A 382 1.34 40.49 12.46
CA GLN A 382 2.24 39.93 11.45
C GLN A 382 2.48 40.97 10.37
N ALA A 383 3.71 41.02 9.86
CA ALA A 383 4.06 41.83 8.71
C ALA A 383 4.94 41.00 7.78
N GLY A 384 4.79 41.19 6.49
CA GLY A 384 5.56 40.49 5.49
C GLY A 384 5.58 41.25 4.19
N PHE A 385 6.48 40.83 3.32
CA PHE A 385 6.56 41.32 1.97
C PHE A 385 6.79 40.14 1.03
N ARG A 386 5.95 40.01 0.02
CA ARG A 386 6.08 38.93 -0.95
C ARG A 386 6.54 39.49 -2.28
N GLU A 387 7.65 39.00 -2.77
CA GLU A 387 8.20 39.26 -4.09
C GLU A 387 8.12 37.99 -4.92
N THR A 388 7.44 38.09 -6.08
CA THR A 388 7.34 36.95 -7.01
C THR A 388 7.81 37.40 -8.40
N TYR A 389 8.88 36.80 -8.87
CA TYR A 389 9.42 36.98 -10.21
C TYR A 389 8.96 35.88 -11.13
N TYR A 390 8.56 36.23 -12.34
CA TYR A 390 8.27 35.33 -13.46
C TYR A 390 9.16 35.67 -14.61
N SER A 391 9.84 34.68 -15.18
CA SER A 391 10.70 34.91 -16.36
C SER A 391 9.93 35.31 -17.63
N ARG A 392 8.59 35.16 -17.59
CA ARG A 392 7.70 35.43 -18.72
C ARG A 392 6.29 35.80 -18.24
N GLY A 393 5.78 36.91 -18.69
CA GLY A 393 4.41 37.36 -18.49
C GLY A 393 3.46 36.92 -19.61
N ILE A 394 2.15 37.10 -19.41
CA ILE A 394 1.11 36.65 -20.34
C ILE A 394 1.03 37.55 -21.57
N GLN A 395 1.03 38.87 -21.40
CA GLN A 395 0.72 39.81 -22.48
C GLN A 395 1.87 40.04 -23.46
N ASN A 396 3.09 40.15 -22.99
CA ASN A 396 4.24 40.60 -23.79
C ASN A 396 5.43 39.65 -23.79
N ARG A 397 5.29 38.48 -23.12
CA ARG A 397 6.35 37.47 -22.92
C ARG A 397 7.62 38.01 -22.25
N LYS A 398 7.59 39.20 -21.68
CA LYS A 398 8.69 39.78 -20.90
C LYS A 398 8.64 39.31 -19.46
N PRO A 399 9.75 39.38 -18.72
CA PRO A 399 9.72 39.12 -17.29
C PRO A 399 8.74 40.04 -16.56
N VAL A 400 8.08 39.53 -15.54
CA VAL A 400 7.08 40.24 -14.74
C VAL A 400 7.40 40.01 -13.24
N HIS A 401 7.22 41.06 -12.47
CA HIS A 401 7.35 41.04 -11.01
C HIS A 401 5.98 41.25 -10.37
N ARG A 402 5.81 40.70 -9.20
CA ARG A 402 4.63 40.94 -8.40
C ARG A 402 5.04 41.15 -6.95
N GLU A 403 4.73 42.31 -6.42
CA GLU A 403 5.08 42.78 -5.10
C GLU A 403 3.82 42.91 -4.26
N ILE A 404 3.79 42.28 -3.08
CA ILE A 404 2.63 42.26 -2.20
C ILE A 404 3.10 42.54 -0.76
N PRO A 405 3.00 43.77 -0.25
CA PRO A 405 3.05 44.03 1.18
C PRO A 405 1.90 43.32 1.88
N PHE A 406 2.21 42.69 2.99
CA PHE A 406 1.29 41.87 3.77
C PHE A 406 1.30 42.32 5.23
N GLY A 407 0.10 42.42 5.80
CA GLY A 407 -0.12 42.62 7.20
C GLY A 407 -1.24 41.73 7.71
N ALA A 408 -1.10 41.19 8.91
CA ALA A 408 -2.18 40.43 9.53
C ALA A 408 -2.19 40.67 11.05
N LEU A 409 -3.38 40.51 11.62
CA LEU A 409 -3.59 40.56 13.05
C LEU A 409 -4.44 39.35 13.45
N GLU A 410 -3.83 38.40 14.16
CA GLU A 410 -4.49 37.19 14.62
C GLU A 410 -4.77 37.31 16.13
N LEU A 411 -6.00 37.10 16.53
CA LEU A 411 -6.44 36.92 17.91
C LEU A 411 -6.89 35.48 18.11
N LYS A 412 -6.18 34.73 18.94
CA LYS A 412 -6.42 33.32 19.22
C LYS A 412 -6.59 33.11 20.72
N SER A 413 -7.66 32.43 21.12
CA SER A 413 -8.01 32.22 22.54
C SER A 413 -8.27 30.74 22.81
N PRO A 414 -7.25 29.93 23.12
CA PRO A 414 -7.44 28.50 23.40
C PRO A 414 -7.91 28.31 24.85
N TRP A 415 -9.15 27.83 25.02
CA TRP A 415 -9.72 27.46 26.31
C TRP A 415 -9.67 25.96 26.48
N MET A 416 -8.68 25.46 27.23
CA MET A 416 -8.51 24.05 27.54
C MET A 416 -9.08 23.77 28.94
N ARG A 417 -9.96 22.80 29.05
CA ARG A 417 -10.49 22.28 30.30
C ARG A 417 -10.22 20.79 30.41
N TYR A 418 -9.63 20.38 31.50
CA TYR A 418 -9.48 18.99 31.92
C TYR A 418 -10.57 18.68 32.92
N TYR A 419 -11.44 17.72 32.60
CA TYR A 419 -12.51 17.27 33.51
C TYR A 419 -12.02 16.15 34.42
N ASP A 420 -11.15 15.29 33.87
CA ASP A 420 -10.44 14.19 34.56
C ASP A 420 -9.15 13.85 33.78
N ILE A 421 -8.46 12.75 34.18
CA ILE A 421 -7.20 12.29 33.56
C ILE A 421 -7.40 11.91 32.09
N SER A 422 -8.60 11.48 31.72
CA SER A 422 -8.94 10.96 30.39
C SER A 422 -9.77 11.91 29.54
N THR A 423 -10.35 12.94 30.14
CA THR A 423 -11.30 13.85 29.47
C THR A 423 -10.77 15.27 29.41
N SER A 424 -10.57 15.77 28.21
CA SER A 424 -10.17 17.14 27.95
C SER A 424 -10.98 17.76 26.81
N HIS A 425 -11.18 19.07 26.88
CA HIS A 425 -11.97 19.83 25.94
C HIS A 425 -11.25 21.12 25.57
N LEU A 426 -10.96 21.31 24.29
CA LEU A 426 -10.41 22.54 23.72
C LEU A 426 -11.51 23.27 22.97
N VAL A 427 -11.74 24.52 23.33
CA VAL A 427 -12.53 25.48 22.56
C VAL A 427 -11.63 26.62 22.17
N GLU A 428 -11.38 26.80 20.87
CA GLU A 428 -10.43 27.77 20.37
C GLU A 428 -11.10 28.67 19.32
N PRO A 429 -11.67 29.81 19.69
CA PRO A 429 -12.05 30.85 18.76
C PRO A 429 -10.80 31.54 18.21
N VAL A 430 -10.87 31.87 16.93
CA VAL A 430 -9.83 32.60 16.18
C VAL A 430 -10.51 33.71 15.40
N ILE A 431 -9.94 34.90 15.44
CA ILE A 431 -10.29 36.00 14.54
C ILE A 431 -8.99 36.49 13.92
N GLN A 432 -8.94 36.54 12.61
CA GLN A 432 -7.78 37.00 11.86
C GLN A 432 -8.19 38.07 10.85
N TYR A 433 -7.57 39.23 10.93
CA TYR A 433 -7.62 40.24 9.89
C TYR A 433 -6.40 40.11 9.00
N GLU A 434 -6.58 40.06 7.69
CA GLU A 434 -5.50 40.03 6.70
C GLU A 434 -5.66 41.17 5.71
N TYR A 435 -4.58 41.93 5.52
CA TYR A 435 -4.44 42.94 4.51
C TYR A 435 -3.28 42.61 3.59
N ALA A 436 -3.50 42.65 2.29
CA ALA A 436 -2.45 42.54 1.29
C ALA A 436 -2.85 43.45 0.12
N ASP A 437 -1.88 44.14 -0.45
CA ASP A 437 -2.09 45.06 -1.56
C ASP A 437 -1.15 44.71 -2.71
N LEU A 438 -1.69 44.55 -3.88
CA LEU A 438 -0.93 44.26 -5.09
C LEU A 438 -0.42 45.59 -5.69
N LEU A 439 0.87 45.88 -5.47
CA LEU A 439 1.48 47.13 -5.91
C LEU A 439 1.53 47.25 -7.44
N GLN A 440 1.66 46.13 -8.15
CA GLN A 440 1.68 46.10 -9.62
C GLN A 440 0.50 45.27 -10.13
N LYS A 441 -0.33 45.85 -10.98
CA LYS A 441 -1.55 45.24 -11.53
C LYS A 441 -1.31 44.46 -12.81
N GLU A 442 -0.08 44.00 -13.06
CA GLU A 442 0.20 43.17 -14.24
C GLU A 442 -0.40 41.77 -14.06
N ILE A 443 -0.94 41.24 -15.13
CA ILE A 443 -1.48 39.90 -15.15
C ILE A 443 -0.33 38.89 -15.21
N VAL A 444 -0.18 38.12 -14.14
CA VAL A 444 0.85 37.09 -14.02
C VAL A 444 0.35 35.73 -14.49
N PRO A 445 1.22 34.84 -14.98
CA PRO A 445 0.86 33.49 -15.32
C PRO A 445 0.30 32.73 -14.11
N GLN A 446 -0.67 31.88 -14.36
CA GLN A 446 -1.33 31.08 -13.32
C GLN A 446 -0.86 29.62 -13.41
N PHE A 447 -0.07 29.16 -12.46
CA PHE A 447 0.43 27.78 -12.38
C PHE A 447 -0.12 27.06 -11.16
N ASP A 448 -0.16 27.74 -10.01
CA ASP A 448 -0.62 27.17 -8.73
C ASP A 448 -1.16 28.25 -7.76
N GLN A 449 -1.34 27.88 -6.50
CA GLN A 449 -1.90 28.76 -5.48
C GLN A 449 -1.04 29.98 -5.16
N VAL A 450 0.28 29.91 -5.39
CA VAL A 450 1.18 31.07 -5.21
C VAL A 450 0.74 32.21 -6.12
N ASP A 451 0.34 31.87 -7.33
CA ASP A 451 -0.02 32.84 -8.37
C ASP A 451 -1.40 33.49 -8.14
N LEU A 452 -2.23 32.85 -7.32
CA LEU A 452 -3.53 33.40 -6.89
C LEU A 452 -3.41 34.45 -5.78
N ALA A 453 -2.20 34.65 -5.23
CA ALA A 453 -2.00 35.70 -4.25
C ALA A 453 -2.26 37.09 -4.88
N GLY A 454 -3.06 37.87 -4.25
CA GLY A 454 -3.50 39.20 -4.73
C GLY A 454 -4.00 40.04 -3.57
N ASP A 455 -4.76 41.08 -3.92
CA ASP A 455 -5.36 41.98 -2.94
C ASP A 455 -6.21 41.20 -1.91
N LYS A 456 -5.99 41.48 -0.65
CA LYS A 456 -6.75 40.93 0.47
C LYS A 456 -7.16 42.05 1.42
N ASN A 457 -8.37 42.03 1.85
CA ASN A 457 -8.88 42.79 2.97
C ASN A 457 -9.97 41.97 3.63
N LEU A 458 -9.53 40.97 4.41
CA LEU A 458 -10.36 39.88 4.90
C LEU A 458 -10.38 39.82 6.42
N ILE A 459 -11.57 39.63 6.97
CA ILE A 459 -11.72 39.15 8.34
C ILE A 459 -12.11 37.68 8.28
N THR A 460 -11.26 36.80 8.74
CA THR A 460 -11.54 35.37 8.90
C THR A 460 -11.81 35.09 10.37
N TYR A 461 -12.93 34.45 10.66
CA TYR A 461 -13.29 34.00 11.99
C TYR A 461 -13.58 32.52 11.98
N GLY A 462 -13.16 31.86 13.03
CA GLY A 462 -13.26 30.42 13.16
C GLY A 462 -13.41 29.97 14.59
N LEU A 463 -13.93 28.78 14.73
CA LEU A 463 -14.06 28.08 16.01
C LEU A 463 -13.58 26.64 15.84
N THR A 464 -12.56 26.27 16.63
CA THR A 464 -12.17 24.88 16.78
C THR A 464 -12.71 24.38 18.12
N ASN A 465 -13.47 23.30 18.07
CA ASN A 465 -14.00 22.62 19.25
C ASN A 465 -13.49 21.17 19.20
N TRP A 466 -12.68 20.78 20.18
CA TRP A 466 -12.09 19.45 20.20
C TRP A 466 -12.26 18.80 21.57
N LEU A 467 -13.02 17.72 21.62
CA LEU A 467 -13.29 16.94 22.81
C LEU A 467 -12.55 15.59 22.72
N TRP A 468 -11.82 15.25 23.78
CA TRP A 468 -11.20 13.95 23.97
C TRP A 468 -11.77 13.28 25.23
N ILE A 469 -12.10 12.00 25.12
CA ILE A 469 -12.57 11.15 26.23
C ILE A 469 -11.87 9.80 26.11
N GLY A 470 -10.73 9.61 26.77
CA GLY A 470 -9.87 8.44 26.61
C GLY A 470 -9.37 8.33 25.16
N ASN A 471 -9.71 7.22 24.49
CA ASN A 471 -9.41 6.98 23.06
C ASN A 471 -10.48 7.52 22.08
N ARG A 472 -11.47 8.24 22.59
CA ARG A 472 -12.55 8.83 21.80
C ARG A 472 -12.28 10.29 21.53
N SER A 473 -12.65 10.78 20.37
CA SER A 473 -12.50 12.20 20.03
C SER A 473 -13.63 12.71 19.15
N ALA A 474 -13.93 13.99 19.29
CA ALA A 474 -14.81 14.74 18.41
C ALA A 474 -14.18 16.10 18.12
N LEU A 475 -13.97 16.41 16.84
CA LEU A 475 -13.50 17.68 16.33
C LEU A 475 -14.61 18.32 15.51
N LEU A 476 -14.89 19.59 15.80
CA LEU A 476 -15.66 20.47 14.93
C LEU A 476 -14.82 21.73 14.69
N ARG A 477 -14.53 22.02 13.42
CA ARG A 477 -13.91 23.29 13.03
C ARG A 477 -14.81 24.01 12.04
N LEU A 478 -15.18 25.23 12.38
CA LEU A 478 -15.91 26.15 11.54
C LEU A 478 -14.99 27.28 11.11
N THR A 479 -15.01 27.64 9.84
CA THR A 479 -14.23 28.77 9.32
C THR A 479 -15.04 29.53 8.28
N HIS A 480 -15.07 30.85 8.41
CA HIS A 480 -15.77 31.72 7.50
C HIS A 480 -14.98 33.02 7.35
N SER A 481 -15.04 33.65 6.18
CA SER A 481 -14.34 34.91 5.92
C SER A 481 -15.29 35.96 5.34
N TYR A 482 -15.09 37.20 5.75
CA TYR A 482 -15.78 38.38 5.24
C TYR A 482 -14.77 39.27 4.52
N ASN A 483 -15.05 39.59 3.26
CA ASN A 483 -14.23 40.48 2.44
C ASN A 483 -14.69 41.92 2.62
N LEU A 484 -13.79 42.78 3.12
CA LEU A 484 -14.03 44.19 3.37
C LEU A 484 -13.99 45.03 2.06
N TYR A 485 -13.45 44.48 0.97
CA TYR A 485 -13.62 45.11 -0.33
C TYR A 485 -15.08 44.94 -0.77
N ARG A 486 -15.70 46.03 -1.23
CA ARG A 486 -17.07 45.98 -1.75
C ARG A 486 -17.11 45.06 -2.98
N SER A 487 -17.80 43.96 -2.86
CA SER A 487 -18.03 42.99 -3.93
C SER A 487 -19.51 42.51 -3.85
N VAL A 488 -19.95 41.87 -4.93
CA VAL A 488 -21.32 41.27 -4.96
C VAL A 488 -21.42 40.11 -3.97
N ARG A 489 -20.28 39.49 -3.61
CA ARG A 489 -20.17 38.34 -2.68
C ARG A 489 -19.06 38.62 -1.67
N GLU A 490 -19.44 39.19 -0.53
CA GLU A 490 -18.49 39.57 0.53
C GLU A 490 -18.14 38.37 1.43
N LEU A 491 -19.03 37.42 1.59
CA LEU A 491 -18.81 36.25 2.42
C LEU A 491 -18.20 35.10 1.58
N SER A 492 -17.22 34.44 2.12
CA SER A 492 -16.70 33.18 1.54
C SER A 492 -17.70 32.05 1.75
N ASP A 493 -17.43 30.88 1.17
CA ASP A 493 -18.14 29.66 1.58
C ASP A 493 -17.86 29.38 3.06
N LEU A 494 -18.89 28.99 3.81
CA LEU A 494 -18.75 28.49 5.17
C LEU A 494 -18.13 27.10 5.11
N ARG A 495 -16.96 26.92 5.70
CA ARG A 495 -16.32 25.61 5.82
C ARG A 495 -16.61 24.98 7.17
N ALA A 496 -17.04 23.72 7.15
CA ALA A 496 -17.20 22.90 8.33
C ALA A 496 -16.43 21.60 8.19
N GLU A 497 -15.51 21.37 9.13
CA GLU A 497 -14.77 20.11 9.27
C GLU A 497 -15.27 19.39 10.51
N TRP A 498 -15.70 18.14 10.37
CA TRP A 498 -16.14 17.29 11.46
C TRP A 498 -15.34 16.00 11.44
N GLN A 499 -14.80 15.63 12.59
CA GLN A 499 -14.21 14.32 12.81
C GLN A 499 -14.80 13.74 14.08
N ILE A 500 -15.44 12.60 13.98
CA ILE A 500 -16.07 11.93 15.11
C ILE A 500 -15.54 10.52 15.22
N ARG A 501 -14.93 10.21 16.38
CA ARG A 501 -14.36 8.91 16.72
C ARG A 501 -14.84 8.49 18.13
N PRO A 502 -16.07 7.96 18.28
CA PRO A 502 -16.59 7.55 19.58
C PRO A 502 -15.97 6.25 20.10
N GLY A 503 -15.06 5.66 19.33
CA GLY A 503 -14.32 4.46 19.62
C GLY A 503 -13.69 3.90 18.34
N GLU A 504 -13.12 2.71 18.42
CA GLU A 504 -12.53 2.03 17.26
C GLU A 504 -13.58 1.51 16.28
N TRP A 505 -14.85 1.46 16.71
CA TRP A 505 -15.96 0.90 15.95
C TRP A 505 -16.63 1.87 14.97
N PHE A 506 -16.43 3.18 15.13
CA PHE A 506 -17.06 4.21 14.31
C PHE A 506 -16.12 5.36 14.03
N PHE A 507 -16.11 5.81 12.79
CA PHE A 507 -15.36 6.95 12.33
C PHE A 507 -16.15 7.72 11.29
N VAL A 508 -16.22 9.04 11.47
CA VAL A 508 -16.75 9.98 10.46
C VAL A 508 -15.73 11.08 10.27
N ASP A 509 -15.43 11.37 9.02
CA ASP A 509 -14.68 12.54 8.57
C ASP A 509 -15.52 13.28 7.52
N LEU A 510 -15.83 14.53 7.77
CA LEU A 510 -16.64 15.38 6.92
C LEU A 510 -15.94 16.72 6.73
N ASP A 511 -15.69 17.12 5.48
CA ASP A 511 -15.17 18.44 5.12
C ASP A 511 -16.10 19.04 4.07
N THR A 512 -16.84 20.07 4.45
CA THR A 512 -17.88 20.69 3.59
C THR A 512 -17.65 22.17 3.42
N PHE A 513 -18.07 22.65 2.26
CA PHE A 513 -18.08 24.07 1.89
C PHE A 513 -19.53 24.44 1.48
N TYR A 514 -20.16 25.32 2.20
CA TYR A 514 -21.52 25.79 1.94
C TYR A 514 -21.51 27.22 1.44
N ASN A 515 -22.05 27.44 0.25
CA ASN A 515 -22.19 28.77 -0.31
C ASN A 515 -23.49 29.39 0.17
N ILE A 516 -23.39 30.47 0.95
CA ILE A 516 -24.53 31.14 1.57
C ILE A 516 -25.42 31.84 0.53
N TYR A 517 -24.81 32.39 -0.55
CA TYR A 517 -25.56 33.12 -1.58
C TYR A 517 -26.32 32.20 -2.53
N ASP A 518 -25.73 31.05 -2.82
CA ASP A 518 -26.34 30.04 -3.70
C ASP A 518 -27.20 29.03 -2.93
N GLU A 519 -27.22 29.11 -1.58
CA GLU A 519 -27.93 28.22 -0.64
C GLU A 519 -27.64 26.73 -0.89
N ARG A 520 -26.38 26.38 -1.24
CA ARG A 520 -25.98 25.03 -1.58
C ARG A 520 -24.54 24.74 -1.27
N PHE A 521 -24.21 23.46 -1.19
CA PHE A 521 -22.85 23.04 -1.02
C PHE A 521 -22.04 23.27 -2.31
N SER A 522 -20.82 23.78 -2.12
CA SER A 522 -19.81 23.94 -3.15
C SER A 522 -18.93 22.70 -3.24
N ALA A 523 -18.65 22.07 -2.09
CA ALA A 523 -17.95 20.81 -2.00
C ALA A 523 -18.39 20.02 -0.77
N ILE A 524 -18.40 18.70 -0.90
CA ILE A 524 -18.67 17.74 0.19
C ILE A 524 -17.65 16.60 0.06
N ASN A 525 -16.86 16.38 1.10
CA ASN A 525 -16.01 15.22 1.23
C ASN A 525 -16.38 14.51 2.52
N THR A 526 -16.87 13.30 2.39
CA THR A 526 -17.34 12.51 3.53
C THR A 526 -16.71 11.14 3.49
N ASP A 527 -16.27 10.66 4.63
CA ASP A 527 -15.90 9.26 4.87
C ASP A 527 -16.56 8.79 6.15
N VAL A 528 -17.29 7.70 6.08
CA VAL A 528 -17.93 7.04 7.21
C VAL A 528 -17.45 5.59 7.24
N VAL A 529 -17.00 5.13 8.39
CA VAL A 529 -16.59 3.74 8.60
C VAL A 529 -17.24 3.22 9.87
N VAL A 530 -17.88 2.07 9.77
CA VAL A 530 -18.48 1.34 10.89
C VAL A 530 -17.80 -0.03 10.99
N ARG A 531 -17.25 -0.35 12.16
CA ARG A 531 -16.58 -1.61 12.45
C ARG A 531 -17.28 -2.37 13.57
N GLY A 532 -17.78 -3.54 13.27
CA GLY A 532 -18.20 -4.50 14.28
C GLY A 532 -17.08 -5.52 14.49
N SER A 533 -16.09 -5.13 15.28
CA SER A 533 -14.88 -5.97 15.48
C SER A 533 -15.23 -7.30 16.17
N PRO A 534 -14.70 -8.43 15.69
CA PRO A 534 -13.84 -8.61 14.52
C PRO A 534 -14.60 -8.97 13.21
N PHE A 535 -15.92 -8.83 13.17
CA PHE A 535 -16.78 -9.50 12.20
C PHE A 535 -17.07 -8.72 10.92
N PHE A 536 -17.18 -7.39 10.98
CA PHE A 536 -17.46 -6.61 9.79
C PHE A 536 -16.89 -5.20 9.84
N GLU A 537 -16.67 -4.65 8.66
CA GLU A 537 -16.42 -3.24 8.43
C GLU A 537 -17.28 -2.78 7.24
N VAL A 538 -18.03 -1.70 7.41
CA VAL A 538 -18.77 -1.05 6.35
C VAL A 538 -18.24 0.37 6.20
N SER A 539 -17.99 0.80 4.98
CA SER A 539 -17.52 2.15 4.66
C SER A 539 -18.39 2.79 3.59
N ALA A 540 -18.62 4.08 3.74
CA ALA A 540 -19.25 4.91 2.71
C ALA A 540 -18.47 6.21 2.59
N GLY A 541 -18.24 6.67 1.35
CA GLY A 541 -17.56 7.91 1.08
C GLY A 541 -18.24 8.66 -0.04
N GLN A 542 -18.33 9.99 0.08
CA GLN A 542 -18.80 10.87 -0.99
C GLN A 542 -17.72 11.89 -1.32
N ARG A 543 -17.55 12.15 -2.60
CA ARG A 543 -16.73 13.24 -3.13
C ARG A 543 -17.57 14.03 -4.11
N TYR A 544 -17.96 15.24 -3.68
CA TYR A 544 -18.73 16.17 -4.47
C TYR A 544 -17.97 17.47 -4.63
N THR A 545 -17.84 17.96 -5.87
CA THR A 545 -17.32 19.31 -6.15
C THR A 545 -18.11 19.89 -7.33
N ARG A 546 -18.66 21.07 -7.13
CA ARG A 546 -19.44 21.77 -8.15
C ARG A 546 -18.54 22.20 -9.32
N ARG A 547 -19.07 22.17 -10.54
CA ARG A 547 -18.42 22.66 -11.76
C ARG A 547 -18.00 24.13 -11.59
N GLY A 548 -16.75 24.46 -11.96
CA GLY A 548 -16.22 25.82 -11.90
C GLY A 548 -15.72 26.30 -10.54
N LEU A 549 -15.90 25.51 -9.49
CA LEU A 549 -15.24 25.77 -8.22
C LEU A 549 -13.92 24.99 -8.22
N GLN A 550 -12.84 25.73 -8.30
CA GLN A 550 -11.52 25.16 -8.03
C GLN A 550 -11.56 24.64 -6.59
N PRO A 551 -11.15 23.40 -6.32
CA PRO A 551 -10.95 22.96 -4.96
C PRO A 551 -9.89 23.91 -4.36
N LYS A 552 -10.32 24.81 -3.46
CA LYS A 552 -9.43 25.73 -2.73
C LYS A 552 -8.55 24.98 -1.73
N ARG A 553 -8.18 23.74 -2.08
CA ARG A 553 -7.40 22.95 -1.15
C ARG A 553 -6.32 22.15 -1.83
N GLY A 554 -5.12 22.72 -1.76
CA GLY A 554 -3.98 21.90 -1.41
C GLY A 554 -4.13 21.53 0.07
N ASP A 555 -4.15 20.28 0.39
CA ASP A 555 -3.93 19.83 1.75
C ASP A 555 -2.55 20.35 2.15
N SER A 556 -2.51 21.40 2.97
CA SER A 556 -1.26 22.08 3.33
C SER A 556 -0.29 21.17 4.10
N PHE A 557 -0.76 19.99 4.50
CA PHE A 557 0.03 18.96 5.15
C PHE A 557 0.47 17.82 4.23
N ASN A 558 -0.08 17.72 3.01
CA ASN A 558 0.37 16.76 2.02
C ASN A 558 1.17 17.46 0.93
N PRO A 559 2.51 17.47 0.97
CA PRO A 559 3.32 18.09 -0.07
C PRO A 559 3.10 17.45 -1.46
N LEU A 560 2.49 16.27 -1.52
CA LEU A 560 2.11 15.62 -2.77
C LEU A 560 0.80 16.15 -3.35
N SER A 561 -0.06 16.80 -2.55
CA SER A 561 -1.31 17.39 -3.03
C SER A 561 -1.18 18.83 -3.55
N LEU A 562 -0.05 19.49 -3.32
CA LEU A 562 0.27 20.82 -3.83
C LEU A 562 0.38 20.88 -5.37
N GLY A 563 0.36 19.74 -6.05
CA GLY A 563 0.47 19.65 -7.50
C GLY A 563 -0.81 19.34 -8.25
N GLN A 564 -1.95 19.28 -7.61
CA GLN A 564 -3.21 19.15 -8.35
C GLN A 564 -3.44 20.44 -9.13
N THR A 565 -3.27 20.32 -10.43
CA THR A 565 -3.44 21.41 -11.39
C THR A 565 -4.83 22.02 -11.28
N ILE A 566 -4.86 23.34 -11.31
CA ILE A 566 -6.05 24.22 -11.26
C ILE A 566 -7.09 23.90 -12.37
N ASN A 567 -6.82 23.00 -13.28
CA ASN A 567 -7.61 22.71 -14.47
C ASN A 567 -8.71 21.65 -14.34
N GLN A 568 -9.18 21.28 -13.14
CA GLN A 568 -10.38 20.46 -13.03
C GLN A 568 -11.65 21.33 -13.09
N SER A 569 -12.01 21.71 -14.30
CA SER A 569 -13.30 22.38 -14.58
C SER A 569 -14.50 21.41 -14.57
N GLN A 570 -14.30 20.16 -14.20
CA GLN A 570 -15.36 19.14 -14.21
C GLN A 570 -16.00 19.00 -12.83
N LYS A 571 -17.33 18.91 -12.83
CA LYS A 571 -18.09 18.47 -11.66
C LYS A 571 -17.61 17.05 -11.28
N ILE A 572 -17.41 16.82 -10.01
CA ILE A 572 -17.11 15.50 -9.44
C ILE A 572 -18.26 15.16 -8.51
N ASP A 573 -18.89 14.01 -8.70
CA ASP A 573 -19.94 13.52 -7.82
C ASP A 573 -19.90 11.99 -7.77
N PHE A 574 -19.13 11.46 -6.84
CA PHE A 574 -18.92 10.04 -6.67
C PHE A 574 -19.28 9.58 -5.26
N LEU A 575 -20.00 8.47 -5.20
CA LEU A 575 -20.26 7.72 -3.99
C LEU A 575 -19.41 6.43 -4.01
N THR A 576 -18.71 6.17 -2.93
CA THR A 576 -17.98 4.92 -2.72
C THR A 576 -18.64 4.16 -1.58
N ILE A 577 -18.98 2.90 -1.79
CA ILE A 577 -19.53 2.02 -0.76
C ILE A 577 -18.63 0.78 -0.66
N GLY A 578 -18.24 0.40 0.55
CA GLY A 578 -17.45 -0.78 0.82
C GLY A 578 -18.02 -1.58 1.99
N ALA A 579 -17.95 -2.89 1.88
CA ALA A 579 -18.28 -3.79 3.00
C ALA A 579 -17.27 -4.93 3.06
N ASN A 580 -16.75 -5.19 4.24
CA ASN A 580 -15.89 -6.32 4.55
C ASN A 580 -16.61 -7.14 5.64
N LEU A 581 -16.76 -8.44 5.41
CA LEU A 581 -17.37 -9.37 6.35
C LEU A 581 -16.37 -10.47 6.68
N PHE A 582 -16.22 -10.73 7.93
CA PHE A 582 -15.37 -11.78 8.46
C PHE A 582 -16.22 -12.80 9.21
N ILE A 583 -16.24 -14.04 8.73
CA ILE A 583 -17.01 -15.13 9.30
C ILE A 583 -16.02 -16.19 9.81
N PRO A 584 -15.95 -16.45 11.13
CA PRO A 584 -15.27 -17.63 11.65
C PRO A 584 -16.09 -18.85 11.23
N TRP A 585 -15.65 -19.56 10.20
CA TRP A 585 -16.37 -20.72 9.66
C TRP A 585 -15.75 -22.01 10.17
N PRO A 586 -16.43 -22.79 11.01
CA PRO A 586 -15.97 -24.10 11.40
C PRO A 586 -16.26 -25.10 10.27
N ILE A 587 -15.24 -25.52 9.52
CA ILE A 587 -15.36 -26.66 8.60
C ILE A 587 -14.76 -27.87 9.29
N ALA A 588 -15.59 -28.91 9.43
CA ALA A 588 -15.38 -30.24 9.94
C ALA A 588 -15.39 -30.41 11.45
N LYS A 589 -16.37 -31.15 11.90
CA LYS A 589 -16.35 -31.86 13.17
C LYS A 589 -15.21 -32.90 13.13
N GLY A 590 -14.11 -32.64 13.85
CA GLY A 590 -13.05 -33.63 14.02
C GLY A 590 -11.59 -33.15 14.00
N GLY A 591 -11.31 -31.92 13.55
CA GLY A 591 -9.99 -31.35 13.70
C GLY A 591 -9.94 -30.29 14.80
N SER A 592 -8.82 -30.12 15.46
CA SER A 592 -8.56 -29.01 16.40
C SER A 592 -8.59 -27.63 15.72
N GLY A 593 -9.17 -27.54 14.53
CA GLY A 593 -9.11 -26.43 13.59
C GLY A 593 -10.11 -25.33 13.86
N THR A 594 -9.78 -24.45 14.79
CA THR A 594 -10.41 -23.14 14.96
C THR A 594 -9.99 -22.10 13.89
N ASP A 595 -9.26 -22.51 12.86
CA ASP A 595 -8.53 -21.58 11.98
C ASP A 595 -9.12 -21.35 10.59
N ALA A 596 -10.25 -21.99 10.25
CA ALA A 596 -10.91 -21.69 8.99
C ALA A 596 -11.67 -20.37 9.07
N ARG A 597 -11.37 -19.48 8.15
CA ARG A 597 -11.92 -18.11 8.12
C ARG A 597 -12.40 -17.76 6.72
N LEU A 598 -13.64 -17.28 6.64
CA LEU A 598 -14.21 -16.78 5.41
C LEU A 598 -14.27 -15.25 5.47
N TYR A 599 -13.65 -14.62 4.48
CA TYR A 599 -13.68 -13.17 4.28
C TYR A 599 -14.44 -12.86 3.00
N LEU A 600 -15.39 -11.96 3.11
CA LEU A 600 -16.11 -11.40 1.97
C LEU A 600 -15.82 -9.90 1.94
N ALA A 601 -15.48 -9.38 0.79
CA ALA A 601 -15.28 -7.96 0.60
C ALA A 601 -16.01 -7.50 -0.66
N THR A 602 -16.61 -6.32 -0.61
CA THR A 602 -17.17 -5.67 -1.78
C THR A 602 -16.87 -4.18 -1.73
N LYS A 603 -16.65 -3.58 -2.89
CA LYS A 603 -16.47 -2.14 -3.04
C LYS A 603 -17.10 -1.68 -4.34
N GLY A 604 -17.99 -0.70 -4.26
CA GLY A 604 -18.65 -0.11 -5.41
C GLY A 604 -18.28 1.37 -5.54
N TYR A 605 -18.12 1.81 -6.79
CA TYR A 605 -17.87 3.19 -7.17
C TYR A 605 -19.03 3.65 -8.04
N TYR A 606 -19.92 4.48 -7.47
CA TYR A 606 -21.11 4.98 -8.15
C TYR A 606 -20.90 6.42 -8.57
N ASN A 607 -21.08 6.69 -9.85
CA ASN A 607 -21.04 8.05 -10.39
C ASN A 607 -22.46 8.62 -10.40
N LEU A 608 -22.72 9.63 -9.56
CA LEU A 608 -24.01 10.28 -9.42
C LEU A 608 -24.37 11.18 -10.63
N ASP A 609 -23.39 11.59 -11.44
CA ASP A 609 -23.65 12.38 -12.65
C ASP A 609 -24.15 11.55 -13.82
N THR A 610 -23.64 10.31 -13.96
CA THR A 610 -24.01 9.39 -15.04
C THR A 610 -25.05 8.36 -14.60
N ASP A 611 -25.45 8.39 -13.33
CA ASP A 611 -26.43 7.49 -12.70
C ASP A 611 -26.06 6.00 -12.91
N GLY A 612 -24.80 5.65 -12.60
CA GLY A 612 -24.34 4.28 -12.79
C GLY A 612 -23.08 3.92 -12.01
N PHE A 613 -22.89 2.62 -11.80
CA PHE A 613 -21.64 2.11 -11.25
C PHE A 613 -20.52 2.21 -12.29
N ALA A 614 -19.44 2.85 -11.90
CA ALA A 614 -18.21 2.84 -12.68
C ALA A 614 -17.46 1.50 -12.53
N GLU A 615 -17.58 0.88 -11.35
CA GLU A 615 -16.97 -0.41 -11.05
C GLU A 615 -17.57 -0.98 -9.75
N ILE A 616 -17.73 -2.30 -9.70
CA ILE A 616 -18.04 -3.03 -8.47
C ILE A 616 -17.04 -4.18 -8.35
N ASP A 617 -16.35 -4.23 -7.23
CA ASP A 617 -15.41 -5.29 -6.88
C ASP A 617 -16.03 -6.20 -5.83
N TYR A 618 -15.95 -7.50 -6.04
CA TYR A 618 -16.29 -8.53 -5.08
C TYR A 618 -15.08 -9.42 -4.86
N ALA A 619 -14.78 -9.71 -3.62
CA ALA A 619 -13.72 -10.64 -3.28
C ALA A 619 -14.17 -11.61 -2.20
N LEU A 620 -13.82 -12.86 -2.38
CA LEU A 620 -14.01 -13.94 -1.42
C LEU A 620 -12.66 -14.54 -1.13
N LYS A 621 -12.30 -14.60 0.14
CA LYS A 621 -11.10 -15.28 0.61
C LYS A 621 -11.51 -16.33 1.65
N TYR A 622 -11.18 -17.56 1.37
CA TYR A 622 -11.32 -18.66 2.31
C TYR A 622 -9.93 -19.10 2.77
N SER A 623 -9.69 -19.06 4.07
CA SER A 623 -8.41 -19.41 4.68
C SER A 623 -8.62 -20.61 5.62
N ALA A 624 -8.21 -21.79 5.19
CA ALA A 624 -8.15 -23.01 6.00
C ALA A 624 -6.78 -23.13 6.72
N GLN A 625 -6.62 -24.17 7.54
CA GLN A 625 -5.38 -24.45 8.26
C GLN A 625 -4.18 -24.56 7.30
N CYS A 626 -4.28 -25.35 6.22
CA CYS A 626 -3.18 -25.68 5.32
C CYS A 626 -3.33 -25.14 3.90
N TRP A 627 -4.36 -24.37 3.57
CA TRP A 627 -4.55 -23.78 2.26
C TRP A 627 -5.40 -22.52 2.31
N GLU A 628 -5.33 -21.73 1.27
CA GLU A 628 -6.11 -20.50 1.09
C GLU A 628 -6.64 -20.43 -0.34
N PHE A 629 -7.86 -19.98 -0.49
CA PHE A 629 -8.50 -19.71 -1.76
C PHE A 629 -8.94 -18.25 -1.82
N VAL A 630 -8.63 -17.56 -2.90
CA VAL A 630 -9.08 -16.19 -3.18
C VAL A 630 -9.80 -16.21 -4.52
N LEU A 631 -10.97 -15.60 -4.56
CA LEU A 631 -11.76 -15.35 -5.75
C LEU A 631 -12.08 -13.87 -5.81
N ASP A 632 -11.67 -13.22 -6.89
CA ASP A 632 -12.01 -11.82 -7.17
C ASP A 632 -12.92 -11.78 -8.40
N TYR A 633 -14.05 -11.10 -8.30
CA TYR A 633 -14.93 -10.77 -9.40
C TYR A 633 -15.02 -9.26 -9.53
N LEU A 634 -14.64 -8.75 -10.69
CA LEU A 634 -14.61 -7.33 -11.01
C LEU A 634 -15.64 -7.07 -12.09
N ASP A 635 -16.59 -6.19 -11.81
CA ASP A 635 -17.68 -5.82 -12.72
C ASP A 635 -17.50 -4.38 -13.20
N PHE A 636 -17.30 -4.24 -14.52
CA PHE A 636 -17.14 -2.97 -15.20
C PHE A 636 -18.27 -2.77 -16.21
N PRO A 637 -18.56 -1.53 -16.63
CA PRO A 637 -19.61 -1.26 -17.62
C PRO A 637 -19.47 -2.04 -18.93
N GLU A 638 -18.24 -2.37 -19.32
CA GLU A 638 -17.98 -3.03 -20.61
C GLU A 638 -17.40 -4.42 -20.50
N LYS A 639 -16.92 -4.87 -19.33
CA LYS A 639 -16.26 -6.16 -19.14
C LYS A 639 -16.37 -6.69 -17.72
N ASN A 640 -16.36 -8.01 -17.59
CA ASN A 640 -16.27 -8.68 -16.30
C ASN A 640 -14.97 -9.48 -16.25
N GLN A 641 -14.36 -9.54 -15.07
CA GLN A 641 -13.13 -10.30 -14.86
C GLN A 641 -13.26 -11.16 -13.61
N ILE A 642 -12.91 -12.43 -13.71
CA ILE A 642 -12.82 -13.37 -12.61
C ILE A 642 -11.36 -13.77 -12.46
N ASN A 643 -10.81 -13.63 -11.25
CA ASN A 643 -9.50 -14.15 -10.91
C ASN A 643 -9.63 -15.10 -9.73
N PHE A 644 -8.89 -16.18 -9.73
CA PHE A 644 -8.79 -17.05 -8.57
C PHE A 644 -7.35 -17.47 -8.30
N LEU A 645 -7.05 -17.68 -7.03
CA LEU A 645 -5.74 -18.10 -6.55
C LEU A 645 -5.94 -19.15 -5.46
N ILE A 646 -5.23 -20.27 -5.58
CA ILE A 646 -5.11 -21.27 -4.52
C ILE A 646 -3.68 -21.24 -4.01
N THR A 647 -3.53 -21.07 -2.70
CA THR A 647 -2.23 -21.09 -2.04
C THR A 647 -2.18 -22.27 -1.06
N LEU A 648 -1.16 -23.13 -1.18
CA LEU A 648 -0.90 -24.21 -0.25
C LEU A 648 0.06 -23.71 0.82
N LYS A 649 -0.44 -23.53 2.05
CA LYS A 649 0.33 -23.00 3.17
C LYS A 649 1.43 -23.98 3.58
N GLY A 650 2.62 -23.46 3.84
CA GLY A 650 3.78 -24.26 4.21
C GLY A 650 4.51 -24.93 3.03
N ALA A 651 3.83 -25.23 1.92
CA ALA A 651 4.48 -25.76 0.73
C ALA A 651 5.20 -24.65 -0.07
N VAL A 652 4.66 -23.43 -0.04
CA VAL A 652 5.23 -22.26 -0.71
C VAL A 652 4.88 -21.02 0.11
N THR A 653 5.87 -20.24 0.52
CA THR A 653 5.65 -18.93 1.13
C THR A 653 5.26 -17.94 0.04
N VAL A 654 3.98 -17.68 -0.12
CA VAL A 654 3.47 -16.59 -1.00
C VAL A 654 3.22 -15.38 -0.12
N ASP A 655 3.81 -14.24 -0.48
CA ASP A 655 3.40 -12.96 0.10
C ASP A 655 1.95 -12.69 -0.31
N SER A 656 1.03 -12.73 0.64
CA SER A 656 -0.41 -12.53 0.43
C SER A 656 -0.77 -11.12 -0.10
N ARG A 657 0.20 -10.20 -0.17
CA ARG A 657 0.02 -8.84 -0.71
C ARG A 657 -0.30 -8.79 -2.19
N SER A 658 -0.15 -9.90 -2.89
CA SER A 658 -0.39 -9.97 -4.33
C SER A 658 -1.74 -10.58 -4.71
N ALA A 659 -2.59 -10.92 -3.74
CA ALA A 659 -3.97 -11.32 -3.99
C ALA A 659 -4.86 -10.09 -3.84
N GLY A 660 -5.51 -9.66 -4.89
CA GLY A 660 -6.46 -8.59 -5.10
C GLY A 660 -6.55 -7.49 -4.03
N GLY A 661 -6.40 -6.24 -4.41
CA GLY A 661 -6.26 -5.06 -3.54
C GLY A 661 -7.34 -4.82 -2.46
N LEU A 662 -8.43 -5.61 -2.42
CA LEU A 662 -9.48 -5.49 -1.40
C LEU A 662 -9.07 -6.03 -0.02
N PHE A 663 -8.12 -6.98 0.04
CA PHE A 663 -7.64 -7.56 1.30
C PHE A 663 -6.31 -6.97 1.79
N GLU A 664 -5.80 -5.95 1.12
CA GLU A 664 -4.59 -5.26 1.56
C GLU A 664 -4.84 -4.60 2.92
N LYS A 665 -4.11 -5.03 3.96
CA LYS A 665 -4.14 -4.34 5.25
C LYS A 665 -3.68 -2.90 5.02
N ARG A 666 -4.58 -1.95 5.17
CA ARG A 666 -4.16 -0.56 5.36
C ARG A 666 -3.24 -0.53 6.59
N PRO A 667 -2.11 0.20 6.54
CA PRO A 667 -1.37 0.47 7.76
C PRO A 667 -2.35 1.12 8.76
N PRO A 668 -2.23 0.85 10.05
CA PRO A 668 -3.03 1.54 11.06
C PRO A 668 -2.87 3.05 10.88
N PRO A 669 -3.94 3.83 11.03
CA PRO A 669 -3.93 5.28 10.89
C PRO A 669 -2.95 5.95 11.84
#